data_4ca0d3f44fb3d92dc4817accca7ea28e
#
_entry.id   4ca0d3f44fb3d92dc4817accca7ea28e
#
_cell.length_a   1.000
_cell.length_b   1.000
_cell.length_c   1.000
_cell.angle_alpha   90.00
_cell.angle_beta   90.00
_cell.angle_gamma   90.00
#
_symmetry.space_group_name_H-M   'P 1'
#
loop_
_entity.id
_entity.type
_entity.pdbx_description
1 polymer ?
#
loop_
_entity_poly.entity_id
_entity_poly.type
_entity_poly.pdbx_seq_one_letter_code
_entity_poly.pdbx_strand_id
1 'polypeptide(L)'
;MSKSLVIVESPAKAKTINKYLGSDFIVKSSVGHIRDLPTSGSAKPVDPKARAAAAAKTRKLAPDEKVAYKKKKAKEQLVKRMGIDPDHDWAARYEVLPGKEKVVSELQKLAKTADTIYLATDLDREGEAIAWHLKESIGGDESRYKRVVFNEITQRAIQEAFSKPGELDIRYVEAQQARRFLDRVVGFMVSPLLWAKVARGLSAGRVQSVAVRLVVEREREIRAFIPDEFWEVFAALETGKAEALRCQVVKQAGANFRPTSKQETDSALEILQASDFTVLKRDDKPTSSKPKAPLITSTLQQAASTRLGFGVKKTMMMAQRLYEAGYITYMRTDSTHLSGDAIAMCRDYIGKKFGPEYLPEKPLFYSSKEGAQEAHEAIRPTDVRMTETLLNQMEPDAVRLYTLIWQYFVACQMPPARYLSSSISIGAADFELRVKGRIMQFDGYLRAMPSKDEDVVLPSVTEGDKLALNELMPQQNFTKPPPRFTEASLVKELEKKAIGRPSTYAAIISTIQDRGYARVENKRFYALKMGDIVAERLIESFADLMDYDFTAKMEESLDAVASGEKNWKVLLNEFYERFTIELALAETADGGMRTNDPTETDIECPNCGRNMQIRTASTGVFLGCSGYALPPKERCKQTINLTPGEDAIRTDTAEEAEAAENVLLRKKHRCGLCNTAMDSYLLDEWRKLHVCGNNPDCSGFEVESGEFKIRGYDGPIIECDKCSKDMQLKTGRFGKYFGCSNESCKNTRKLLRNGQAAPPKMDPVPMPELQCETVDDHYILRDGAAGLFLAASQFPRNRETRAPLVAELLPHASEIDPKYAYLMDAPAADDVGNPSIVRYSRKTAEIYVQSEIDKKASGWKAFYTGGAWKEEGSGEAGPKKAVKKAVKKAVKKVAKKAVKKVVKKAVKKA
;
A
#
# COMPACT_ATOMS: atom_id res chain seq x y z
N MET A 1 13.62 -37.59 -28.51
CA MET A 1 14.45 -36.44 -28.18
C MET A 1 14.09 -36.03 -26.77
N SER A 2 15.07 -35.90 -25.90
CA SER A 2 14.80 -35.39 -24.55
C SER A 2 14.49 -33.87 -24.61
N LYS A 3 13.62 -33.41 -23.75
CA LYS A 3 13.15 -31.99 -23.76
C LYS A 3 13.91 -31.19 -22.74
N SER A 4 14.16 -29.91 -23.03
CA SER A 4 14.71 -28.98 -22.07
C SER A 4 13.63 -28.48 -21.08
N LEU A 5 13.97 -28.34 -19.80
CA LEU A 5 13.10 -27.83 -18.76
C LEU A 5 13.35 -26.33 -18.56
N VAL A 6 12.31 -25.52 -18.64
CA VAL A 6 12.36 -24.07 -18.33
C VAL A 6 11.57 -23.80 -17.06
N ILE A 7 12.21 -23.18 -16.07
CA ILE A 7 11.57 -22.86 -14.79
C ILE A 7 11.49 -21.35 -14.63
N VAL A 8 10.26 -20.85 -14.42
CA VAL A 8 9.95 -19.43 -14.20
C VAL A 8 9.25 -19.26 -12.84
N GLU A 9 9.08 -18.03 -12.35
CA GLU A 9 8.50 -17.79 -11.02
C GLU A 9 6.99 -17.91 -10.99
N SER A 10 6.28 -17.53 -12.07
CA SER A 10 4.81 -17.46 -12.03
C SER A 10 4.16 -18.29 -13.12
N PRO A 11 2.94 -18.83 -12.85
CA PRO A 11 2.15 -19.55 -13.86
C PRO A 11 1.78 -18.68 -15.07
N ALA A 12 1.62 -17.37 -14.88
CA ALA A 12 1.30 -16.43 -15.95
C ALA A 12 2.49 -16.28 -16.91
N LYS A 13 3.72 -16.10 -16.40
CA LYS A 13 4.95 -16.14 -17.19
C LYS A 13 5.10 -17.46 -17.94
N ALA A 14 4.92 -18.60 -17.25
CA ALA A 14 4.99 -19.92 -17.89
C ALA A 14 4.05 -20.02 -19.09
N LYS A 15 2.80 -19.52 -18.95
CA LYS A 15 1.81 -19.53 -20.04
C LYS A 15 2.24 -18.62 -21.21
N THR A 16 2.82 -17.46 -20.94
CA THR A 16 3.23 -16.50 -21.97
C THR A 16 4.47 -17.00 -22.70
N ILE A 17 5.52 -17.43 -21.99
CA ILE A 17 6.77 -17.90 -22.56
C ILE A 17 6.57 -19.20 -23.35
N ASN A 18 5.74 -20.12 -22.86
CA ASN A 18 5.42 -21.37 -23.58
C ASN A 18 4.81 -21.15 -24.98
N LYS A 19 4.27 -19.96 -25.27
CA LYS A 19 3.77 -19.60 -26.62
C LYS A 19 4.90 -19.29 -27.61
N TYR A 20 6.07 -18.87 -27.10
CA TYR A 20 7.19 -18.39 -27.87
C TYR A 20 8.27 -19.45 -28.06
N LEU A 21 8.35 -20.41 -27.12
CA LEU A 21 9.23 -21.57 -27.21
C LEU A 21 8.51 -22.71 -27.93
N GLY A 22 9.27 -23.53 -28.63
CA GLY A 22 8.76 -24.68 -29.39
C GLY A 22 8.46 -25.91 -28.51
N SER A 23 8.14 -27.03 -29.19
CA SER A 23 7.80 -28.32 -28.56
C SER A 23 8.93 -28.98 -27.79
N ASP A 24 10.15 -28.51 -27.98
CA ASP A 24 11.37 -29.05 -27.35
C ASP A 24 11.57 -28.55 -25.93
N PHE A 25 10.72 -27.66 -25.47
CA PHE A 25 10.76 -27.06 -24.15
C PHE A 25 9.54 -27.44 -23.31
N ILE A 26 9.77 -27.75 -22.02
CA ILE A 26 8.73 -27.91 -21.00
C ILE A 26 8.83 -26.71 -20.07
N VAL A 27 7.86 -25.79 -20.13
CA VAL A 27 7.85 -24.58 -19.28
C VAL A 27 7.00 -24.82 -18.04
N LYS A 28 7.59 -24.65 -16.86
CA LYS A 28 6.95 -24.83 -15.54
C LYS A 28 7.21 -23.63 -14.63
N SER A 29 6.35 -23.46 -13.62
CA SER A 29 6.50 -22.41 -12.63
C SER A 29 6.84 -22.96 -11.26
N SER A 30 7.77 -22.29 -10.55
CA SER A 30 8.05 -22.52 -9.13
C SER A 30 6.96 -21.94 -8.21
N VAL A 31 6.07 -21.08 -8.76
CA VAL A 31 5.06 -20.33 -8.00
C VAL A 31 5.73 -19.46 -6.91
N GLY A 32 6.78 -18.73 -7.26
CA GLY A 32 7.62 -17.90 -6.38
C GLY A 32 8.71 -18.72 -5.68
N HIS A 33 9.13 -18.23 -4.50
CA HIS A 33 10.13 -18.94 -3.68
C HIS A 33 9.66 -20.33 -3.27
N ILE A 34 10.57 -21.30 -3.33
CA ILE A 34 10.31 -22.70 -2.94
C ILE A 34 10.89 -23.05 -1.58
N ARG A 35 11.94 -22.35 -1.14
CA ARG A 35 12.56 -22.49 0.19
C ARG A 35 12.98 -21.14 0.76
N ASP A 36 13.04 -21.04 2.07
CA ASP A 36 13.51 -19.88 2.83
C ASP A 36 14.08 -20.33 4.18
N LEU A 37 14.62 -19.38 4.94
CA LEU A 37 14.98 -19.60 6.34
C LEU A 37 13.75 -20.02 7.16
N PRO A 38 13.89 -20.78 8.27
CA PRO A 38 12.78 -21.31 9.05
C PRO A 38 11.76 -20.23 9.42
N THR A 39 10.46 -20.51 9.27
CA THR A 39 9.39 -19.61 9.70
C THR A 39 9.14 -19.78 11.20
N SER A 40 8.93 -18.67 11.92
CA SER A 40 8.54 -18.70 13.35
C SER A 40 7.18 -19.39 13.48
N GLY A 41 7.16 -20.62 13.90
CA GLY A 41 5.95 -21.45 14.02
C GLY A 41 6.13 -22.88 13.49
N SER A 42 7.17 -23.16 12.71
CA SER A 42 7.53 -24.51 12.26
C SER A 42 8.25 -25.37 13.32
N ALA A 43 8.48 -24.82 14.51
CA ALA A 43 9.07 -25.60 15.60
C ALA A 43 8.11 -26.73 15.99
N LYS A 44 8.49 -27.97 15.68
CA LYS A 44 7.76 -29.15 16.16
C LYS A 44 7.58 -29.02 17.69
N PRO A 45 6.41 -29.42 18.24
CA PRO A 45 6.21 -29.43 19.67
C PRO A 45 7.38 -30.15 20.35
N VAL A 46 8.02 -29.48 21.31
CA VAL A 46 9.12 -30.11 22.05
C VAL A 46 8.56 -31.30 22.81
N ASP A 47 9.14 -32.47 22.63
CA ASP A 47 8.77 -33.69 23.35
C ASP A 47 8.69 -33.39 24.85
N PRO A 48 7.55 -33.69 25.51
CA PRO A 48 7.38 -33.45 26.95
C PRO A 48 8.48 -34.10 27.80
N LYS A 49 9.00 -35.28 27.37
CA LYS A 49 10.11 -35.99 28.05
C LYS A 49 11.43 -35.20 27.94
N ALA A 50 11.74 -34.68 26.75
CA ALA A 50 12.93 -33.86 26.54
C ALA A 50 12.85 -32.54 27.36
N ARG A 51 11.66 -31.93 27.47
CA ARG A 51 11.40 -30.76 28.27
C ARG A 51 11.59 -31.04 29.78
N ALA A 52 11.09 -32.18 30.27
CA ALA A 52 11.25 -32.61 31.64
C ALA A 52 12.73 -32.91 31.98
N ALA A 53 13.47 -33.58 31.10
CA ALA A 53 14.89 -33.86 31.27
C ALA A 53 15.73 -32.57 31.30
N ALA A 54 15.46 -31.61 30.43
CA ALA A 54 16.10 -30.30 30.45
C ALA A 54 15.84 -29.53 31.77
N ALA A 55 14.59 -29.56 32.24
CA ALA A 55 14.21 -28.94 33.50
C ALA A 55 14.92 -29.60 34.71
N ALA A 56 15.02 -30.93 34.74
CA ALA A 56 15.72 -31.69 35.77
C ALA A 56 17.23 -31.35 35.78
N LYS A 57 17.86 -31.28 34.59
CA LYS A 57 19.27 -30.84 34.46
C LYS A 57 19.48 -29.42 35.02
N THR A 58 18.59 -28.48 34.66
CA THR A 58 18.68 -27.09 35.08
C THR A 58 18.51 -26.94 36.60
N ARG A 59 17.73 -27.80 37.28
CA ARG A 59 17.53 -27.75 38.73
C ARG A 59 18.80 -28.14 39.54
N LYS A 60 19.67 -28.98 38.93
CA LYS A 60 20.90 -29.51 39.57
C LYS A 60 22.11 -28.56 39.50
N LEU A 61 22.04 -27.49 38.73
CA LEU A 61 23.12 -26.54 38.53
C LEU A 61 23.17 -25.51 39.67
N ALA A 62 24.39 -25.06 40.03
CA ALA A 62 24.59 -23.91 40.91
C ALA A 62 23.96 -22.63 40.31
N PRO A 63 23.65 -21.61 41.14
CA PRO A 63 22.98 -20.39 40.67
C PRO A 63 23.65 -19.76 39.47
N ASP A 64 24.96 -19.58 39.48
CA ASP A 64 25.72 -18.96 38.38
C ASP A 64 25.79 -19.84 37.14
N GLU A 65 26.03 -21.15 37.32
CA GLU A 65 25.98 -22.13 36.22
C GLU A 65 24.58 -22.21 35.59
N LYS A 66 23.54 -22.06 36.39
CA LYS A 66 22.15 -22.03 35.94
C LYS A 66 21.87 -20.82 35.06
N VAL A 67 22.41 -19.65 35.42
CA VAL A 67 22.30 -18.44 34.60
C VAL A 67 23.04 -18.65 33.26
N ALA A 68 24.30 -19.09 33.31
CA ALA A 68 25.10 -19.37 32.11
C ALA A 68 24.44 -20.42 31.19
N TYR A 69 23.93 -21.51 31.78
CA TYR A 69 23.23 -22.56 31.03
C TYR A 69 21.95 -22.04 30.34
N LYS A 70 21.17 -21.24 31.08
CA LYS A 70 19.97 -20.62 30.48
C LYS A 70 20.31 -19.67 29.33
N LYS A 71 21.36 -18.84 29.49
CA LYS A 71 21.84 -17.91 28.46
C LYS A 71 22.31 -18.68 27.22
N LYS A 72 23.11 -19.75 27.42
CA LYS A 72 23.53 -20.61 26.31
C LYS A 72 22.34 -21.25 25.56
N LYS A 73 21.39 -21.81 26.33
CA LYS A 73 20.18 -22.42 25.73
C LYS A 73 19.30 -21.42 24.98
N ALA A 74 19.16 -20.20 25.51
CA ALA A 74 18.43 -19.14 24.82
C ALA A 74 19.09 -18.77 23.48
N LYS A 75 20.44 -18.66 23.44
CA LYS A 75 21.22 -18.41 22.23
C LYS A 75 21.05 -19.54 21.22
N GLU A 76 21.19 -20.82 21.62
CA GLU A 76 20.96 -21.97 20.75
C GLU A 76 19.54 -22.00 20.16
N GLN A 77 18.52 -21.64 20.97
CA GLN A 77 17.14 -21.56 20.51
C GLN A 77 16.92 -20.38 19.55
N LEU A 78 17.59 -19.25 19.79
CA LEU A 78 17.54 -18.09 18.91
C LEU A 78 18.12 -18.44 17.54
N VAL A 79 19.35 -18.99 17.48
CA VAL A 79 20.00 -19.45 16.25
C VAL A 79 19.09 -20.44 15.51
N LYS A 80 18.52 -21.42 16.20
CA LYS A 80 17.61 -22.40 15.61
C LYS A 80 16.36 -21.78 14.99
N ARG A 81 15.75 -20.78 15.66
CA ARG A 81 14.57 -20.08 15.13
C ARG A 81 14.93 -19.11 14.00
N MET A 82 16.04 -18.43 14.13
CA MET A 82 16.58 -17.51 13.15
C MET A 82 17.01 -18.24 11.88
N GLY A 83 17.53 -19.46 12.04
CA GLY A 83 18.03 -20.29 10.94
C GLY A 83 19.37 -19.82 10.39
N ILE A 84 20.06 -18.96 11.13
CA ILE A 84 21.36 -18.37 10.79
C ILE A 84 22.22 -18.41 12.04
N ASP A 85 23.49 -18.76 11.91
CA ASP A 85 24.47 -18.78 13.00
C ASP A 85 25.60 -17.79 12.72
N PRO A 86 25.53 -16.55 13.25
CA PRO A 86 26.57 -15.55 13.05
C PRO A 86 27.94 -15.94 13.63
N ASP A 87 27.99 -16.76 14.69
CA ASP A 87 29.22 -17.18 15.33
C ASP A 87 29.95 -18.31 14.56
N HIS A 88 29.27 -18.98 13.62
CA HIS A 88 29.81 -20.05 12.77
C HIS A 88 29.72 -19.66 11.30
N ASP A 89 30.43 -18.60 10.92
CA ASP A 89 30.60 -18.15 9.53
C ASP A 89 29.27 -17.95 8.78
N TRP A 90 28.25 -17.46 9.47
CA TRP A 90 26.92 -17.20 8.93
C TRP A 90 26.23 -18.44 8.34
N ALA A 91 26.52 -19.61 8.88
CA ALA A 91 25.91 -20.86 8.45
C ALA A 91 24.37 -20.74 8.47
N ALA A 92 23.75 -21.00 7.31
CA ALA A 92 22.31 -20.84 7.13
C ALA A 92 21.61 -22.17 6.92
N ARG A 93 20.44 -22.34 7.53
CA ARG A 93 19.57 -23.48 7.33
C ARG A 93 18.33 -23.08 6.56
N TYR A 94 18.20 -23.58 5.35
CA TYR A 94 17.04 -23.38 4.51
C TYR A 94 16.08 -24.56 4.59
N GLU A 95 14.77 -24.26 4.59
CA GLU A 95 13.69 -25.26 4.60
C GLU A 95 12.75 -25.02 3.43
N VAL A 96 12.20 -26.11 2.85
CA VAL A 96 11.15 -25.99 1.85
C VAL A 96 9.92 -25.33 2.48
N LEU A 97 9.38 -24.32 1.82
CA LEU A 97 8.21 -23.60 2.32
C LEU A 97 6.98 -24.52 2.37
N PRO A 98 6.15 -24.43 3.43
CA PRO A 98 4.91 -25.20 3.52
C PRO A 98 4.03 -25.04 2.29
N GLY A 99 3.59 -26.17 1.72
CA GLY A 99 2.79 -26.22 0.49
C GLY A 99 3.58 -26.17 -0.81
N LYS A 100 4.91 -26.11 -0.75
CA LYS A 100 5.80 -26.16 -1.94
C LYS A 100 6.39 -27.55 -2.23
N GLU A 101 6.16 -28.53 -1.36
CA GLU A 101 6.71 -29.88 -1.47
C GLU A 101 6.29 -30.55 -2.79
N LYS A 102 5.02 -30.36 -3.19
CA LYS A 102 4.51 -30.92 -4.46
C LYS A 102 5.18 -30.28 -5.68
N VAL A 103 5.37 -28.96 -5.66
CA VAL A 103 6.02 -28.22 -6.73
C VAL A 103 7.48 -28.67 -6.88
N VAL A 104 8.23 -28.74 -5.78
CA VAL A 104 9.61 -29.22 -5.78
C VAL A 104 9.70 -30.65 -6.31
N SER A 105 8.84 -31.56 -5.83
CA SER A 105 8.81 -32.95 -6.30
C SER A 105 8.48 -33.08 -7.80
N GLU A 106 7.57 -32.26 -8.33
CA GLU A 106 7.25 -32.19 -9.76
C GLU A 106 8.46 -31.71 -10.57
N LEU A 107 9.11 -30.62 -10.15
CA LEU A 107 10.30 -30.09 -10.83
C LEU A 107 11.46 -31.09 -10.81
N GLN A 108 11.70 -31.77 -9.69
CA GLN A 108 12.70 -32.82 -9.58
C GLN A 108 12.46 -34.01 -10.54
N LYS A 109 11.20 -34.43 -10.70
CA LYS A 109 10.80 -35.48 -11.64
C LYS A 109 11.07 -35.09 -13.10
N LEU A 110 10.72 -33.88 -13.48
CA LEU A 110 10.93 -33.33 -14.82
C LEU A 110 12.42 -33.12 -15.11
N ALA A 111 13.18 -32.64 -14.13
CA ALA A 111 14.63 -32.44 -14.25
C ALA A 111 15.42 -33.74 -14.50
N LYS A 112 14.92 -34.90 -14.02
CA LYS A 112 15.57 -36.20 -14.28
C LYS A 112 15.57 -36.56 -15.75
N THR A 113 14.58 -36.11 -16.53
CA THR A 113 14.41 -36.45 -17.95
C THR A 113 14.81 -35.34 -18.89
N ALA A 114 15.14 -34.16 -18.38
CA ALA A 114 15.57 -33.03 -19.18
C ALA A 114 17.07 -33.03 -19.42
N ASP A 115 17.55 -32.69 -20.61
CA ASP A 115 18.99 -32.53 -20.88
C ASP A 115 19.54 -31.24 -20.30
N THR A 116 18.80 -30.15 -20.46
CA THR A 116 19.17 -28.83 -19.97
C THR A 116 18.06 -28.26 -19.12
N ILE A 117 18.42 -27.55 -18.05
CA ILE A 117 17.49 -26.86 -17.14
C ILE A 117 17.75 -25.36 -17.21
N TYR A 118 16.81 -24.64 -17.79
CA TYR A 118 16.88 -23.20 -17.91
C TYR A 118 16.18 -22.54 -16.71
N LEU A 119 16.91 -21.71 -15.96
CA LEU A 119 16.42 -20.90 -14.84
C LEU A 119 16.09 -19.52 -15.40
N ALA A 120 14.80 -19.29 -15.72
CA ALA A 120 14.29 -18.09 -16.39
C ALA A 120 13.48 -17.21 -15.42
N THR A 121 14.03 -16.99 -14.23
CA THR A 121 13.48 -16.11 -13.19
C THR A 121 13.79 -14.64 -13.50
N ASP A 122 13.15 -13.67 -12.79
CA ASP A 122 13.36 -12.24 -12.98
C ASP A 122 14.85 -11.85 -12.92
N LEU A 123 15.17 -10.70 -13.50
CA LEU A 123 16.56 -10.25 -13.63
C LEU A 123 17.10 -9.55 -12.36
N ASP A 124 16.28 -9.39 -11.31
CA ASP A 124 16.71 -8.80 -10.05
C ASP A 124 17.37 -9.84 -9.10
N ARG A 125 17.94 -9.33 -7.97
CA ARG A 125 18.59 -10.19 -6.96
C ARG A 125 17.65 -11.24 -6.38
N GLU A 126 16.34 -10.95 -6.31
CA GLU A 126 15.34 -11.87 -5.79
C GLU A 126 15.12 -13.02 -6.78
N GLY A 127 15.06 -12.73 -8.09
CA GLY A 127 15.01 -13.72 -9.15
C GLY A 127 16.26 -14.60 -9.18
N GLU A 128 17.45 -14.03 -8.97
CA GLU A 128 18.71 -14.79 -8.91
C GLU A 128 18.73 -15.74 -7.70
N ALA A 129 18.27 -15.28 -6.53
CA ALA A 129 18.15 -16.12 -5.34
C ALA A 129 17.11 -17.25 -5.53
N ILE A 130 15.99 -16.99 -6.21
CA ILE A 130 15.02 -18.05 -6.56
C ILE A 130 15.67 -19.09 -7.47
N ALA A 131 16.41 -18.65 -8.48
CA ALA A 131 17.13 -19.54 -9.39
C ALA A 131 18.15 -20.43 -8.66
N TRP A 132 18.93 -19.83 -7.75
CA TRP A 132 19.87 -20.57 -6.90
C TRP A 132 19.15 -21.57 -5.99
N HIS A 133 18.07 -21.18 -5.33
CA HIS A 133 17.26 -22.07 -4.51
C HIS A 133 16.65 -23.23 -5.30
N LEU A 134 16.28 -23.02 -6.57
CA LEU A 134 15.82 -24.07 -7.47
C LEU A 134 16.93 -25.05 -7.80
N LYS A 135 18.11 -24.57 -8.21
CA LYS A 135 19.29 -25.40 -8.50
C LYS A 135 19.62 -26.29 -7.31
N GLU A 136 19.74 -25.70 -6.12
CA GLU A 136 20.06 -26.42 -4.88
C GLU A 136 18.97 -27.44 -4.48
N SER A 137 17.70 -27.14 -4.70
CA SER A 137 16.60 -28.05 -4.34
C SER A 137 16.38 -29.18 -5.34
N ILE A 138 16.65 -28.94 -6.61
CA ILE A 138 16.52 -29.93 -7.67
C ILE A 138 17.75 -30.85 -7.67
N GLY A 139 18.97 -30.29 -7.53
CA GLY A 139 20.23 -31.02 -7.48
C GLY A 139 20.63 -31.64 -8.83
N GLY A 140 21.62 -32.52 -8.82
CA GLY A 140 22.15 -33.21 -9.99
C GLY A 140 23.38 -32.50 -10.59
N ASP A 141 23.72 -32.82 -11.85
CA ASP A 141 24.86 -32.25 -12.55
C ASP A 141 24.67 -30.74 -12.79
N GLU A 142 25.58 -29.94 -12.27
CA GLU A 142 25.55 -28.48 -12.35
C GLU A 142 25.69 -27.93 -13.78
N SER A 143 26.40 -28.65 -14.66
CA SER A 143 26.62 -28.25 -16.06
C SER A 143 25.33 -28.13 -16.88
N ARG A 144 24.26 -28.80 -16.41
CA ARG A 144 22.94 -28.81 -17.06
C ARG A 144 22.14 -27.53 -16.79
N TYR A 145 22.53 -26.72 -15.79
CA TYR A 145 21.81 -25.52 -15.44
C TYR A 145 22.31 -24.32 -16.25
N LYS A 146 21.38 -23.58 -16.83
CA LYS A 146 21.64 -22.36 -17.57
C LYS A 146 20.73 -21.23 -17.06
N ARG A 147 21.29 -20.05 -16.92
CA ARG A 147 20.55 -18.84 -16.52
C ARG A 147 20.09 -18.09 -17.76
N VAL A 148 18.80 -17.72 -17.81
CA VAL A 148 18.22 -16.91 -18.89
C VAL A 148 17.56 -15.68 -18.27
N VAL A 149 17.97 -14.49 -18.69
CA VAL A 149 17.44 -13.21 -18.24
C VAL A 149 16.87 -12.42 -19.42
N PHE A 150 15.79 -11.71 -19.19
CA PHE A 150 15.13 -10.86 -20.18
C PHE A 150 14.43 -9.70 -19.50
N ASN A 151 14.46 -8.52 -20.13
CA ASN A 151 13.83 -7.31 -19.62
C ASN A 151 12.34 -7.20 -20.02
N GLU A 152 11.93 -7.90 -21.08
CA GLU A 152 10.55 -7.95 -21.58
C GLU A 152 10.16 -9.35 -22.04
N ILE A 153 8.87 -9.67 -21.96
CA ILE A 153 8.35 -10.99 -22.36
C ILE A 153 7.72 -10.87 -23.76
N THR A 154 8.57 -10.61 -24.76
CA THR A 154 8.21 -10.61 -26.18
C THR A 154 8.84 -11.82 -26.87
N GLN A 155 8.30 -12.20 -28.05
CA GLN A 155 8.86 -13.34 -28.80
C GLN A 155 10.34 -13.12 -29.13
N ARG A 156 10.69 -11.93 -29.60
CA ARG A 156 12.07 -11.57 -29.96
C ARG A 156 13.01 -11.65 -28.77
N ALA A 157 12.66 -10.95 -27.66
CA ALA A 157 13.50 -10.92 -26.48
C ALA A 157 13.70 -12.31 -25.85
N ILE A 158 12.64 -13.14 -25.80
CA ILE A 158 12.73 -14.52 -25.30
C ILE A 158 13.66 -15.38 -26.21
N GLN A 159 13.48 -15.33 -27.52
CA GLN A 159 14.33 -16.10 -28.45
C GLN A 159 15.79 -15.66 -28.39
N GLU A 160 16.05 -14.37 -28.29
CA GLU A 160 17.40 -13.83 -28.11
C GLU A 160 18.03 -14.28 -26.79
N ALA A 161 17.30 -14.16 -25.67
CA ALA A 161 17.79 -14.60 -24.37
C ALA A 161 18.12 -16.09 -24.32
N PHE A 162 17.28 -16.94 -24.95
CA PHE A 162 17.55 -18.39 -25.02
C PHE A 162 18.67 -18.77 -26.00
N SER A 163 19.03 -17.89 -26.94
CA SER A 163 20.20 -18.12 -27.82
C SER A 163 21.54 -17.85 -27.12
N LYS A 164 21.54 -17.09 -26.02
CA LYS A 164 22.73 -16.66 -25.27
C LYS A 164 22.55 -16.91 -23.78
N PRO A 165 22.34 -18.15 -23.34
CA PRO A 165 22.16 -18.46 -21.94
C PRO A 165 23.47 -18.20 -21.16
N GLY A 166 23.36 -17.61 -19.98
CA GLY A 166 24.46 -17.38 -19.06
C GLY A 166 24.52 -18.42 -17.94
N GLU A 167 25.22 -18.04 -16.88
CA GLU A 167 25.35 -18.79 -15.63
C GLU A 167 24.71 -17.98 -14.47
N LEU A 168 24.47 -18.65 -13.33
CA LEU A 168 24.03 -17.99 -12.11
C LEU A 168 25.10 -17.01 -11.60
N ASP A 169 24.72 -15.77 -11.34
CA ASP A 169 25.61 -14.79 -10.71
C ASP A 169 25.53 -14.91 -9.18
N ILE A 170 26.51 -15.58 -8.61
CA ILE A 170 26.60 -15.83 -7.18
C ILE A 170 26.69 -14.53 -6.37
N ARG A 171 27.23 -13.45 -6.91
CA ARG A 171 27.32 -12.14 -6.24
C ARG A 171 25.92 -11.57 -5.96
N TYR A 172 24.99 -11.70 -6.90
CA TYR A 172 23.59 -11.33 -6.72
C TYR A 172 22.92 -12.18 -5.64
N VAL A 173 23.20 -13.48 -5.60
CA VAL A 173 22.72 -14.40 -4.56
C VAL A 173 23.26 -13.98 -3.19
N GLU A 174 24.56 -13.71 -3.07
CA GLU A 174 25.22 -13.28 -1.84
C GLU A 174 24.69 -11.95 -1.33
N ALA A 175 24.44 -10.98 -2.22
CA ALA A 175 23.82 -9.70 -1.87
C ALA A 175 22.39 -9.86 -1.33
N GLN A 176 21.60 -10.76 -1.93
CA GLN A 176 20.26 -11.08 -1.44
C GLN A 176 20.30 -11.82 -0.10
N GLN A 177 21.22 -12.78 0.06
CA GLN A 177 21.43 -13.48 1.34
C GLN A 177 21.85 -12.52 2.44
N ALA A 178 22.84 -11.65 2.18
CA ALA A 178 23.31 -10.66 3.13
C ALA A 178 22.15 -9.76 3.60
N ARG A 179 21.34 -9.25 2.68
CA ARG A 179 20.12 -8.48 3.01
C ARG A 179 19.17 -9.31 3.88
N ARG A 180 18.89 -10.54 3.50
CA ARG A 180 17.98 -11.43 4.22
C ARG A 180 18.47 -11.72 5.63
N PHE A 181 19.79 -11.89 5.82
CA PHE A 181 20.41 -12.18 7.11
C PHE A 181 20.37 -10.93 8.02
N LEU A 182 20.70 -9.76 7.50
CA LEU A 182 20.59 -8.50 8.23
C LEU A 182 19.16 -8.27 8.76
N ASP A 183 18.17 -8.38 7.88
CA ASP A 183 16.76 -8.19 8.25
C ASP A 183 16.29 -9.24 9.28
N ARG A 184 16.83 -10.47 9.18
CA ARG A 184 16.54 -11.57 10.10
C ARG A 184 17.12 -11.34 11.48
N VAL A 185 18.40 -10.97 11.55
CA VAL A 185 19.11 -10.67 12.80
C VAL A 185 18.40 -9.55 13.55
N VAL A 186 18.19 -8.41 12.91
CA VAL A 186 17.50 -7.27 13.51
C VAL A 186 16.10 -7.67 13.99
N GLY A 187 15.32 -8.32 13.14
CA GLY A 187 13.94 -8.71 13.47
C GLY A 187 13.84 -9.68 14.66
N PHE A 188 14.73 -10.67 14.73
CA PHE A 188 14.69 -11.70 15.77
C PHE A 188 15.34 -11.30 17.10
N MET A 189 16.25 -10.32 17.08
CA MET A 189 16.95 -9.88 18.28
C MET A 189 16.29 -8.64 18.90
N VAL A 190 15.83 -7.68 18.11
CA VAL A 190 15.19 -6.44 18.63
C VAL A 190 13.72 -6.66 18.99
N SER A 191 12.96 -7.47 18.22
CA SER A 191 11.52 -7.62 18.50
C SER A 191 11.24 -8.23 19.90
N PRO A 192 11.97 -9.22 20.39
CA PRO A 192 11.79 -9.70 21.79
C PRO A 192 12.06 -8.63 22.84
N LEU A 193 13.02 -7.74 22.62
CA LEU A 193 13.32 -6.63 23.51
C LEU A 193 12.13 -5.64 23.54
N LEU A 194 11.57 -5.29 22.39
CA LEU A 194 10.34 -4.50 22.32
C LEU A 194 9.17 -5.17 23.04
N TRP A 195 9.08 -6.51 23.00
CA TRP A 195 8.02 -7.23 23.74
C TRP A 195 8.21 -7.18 25.24
N ALA A 196 9.43 -7.18 25.70
CA ALA A 196 9.75 -7.11 27.12
C ALA A 196 9.57 -5.69 27.69
N LYS A 197 9.98 -4.67 26.93
CA LYS A 197 10.03 -3.27 27.39
C LYS A 197 8.79 -2.46 27.01
N VAL A 198 8.16 -2.72 25.85
CA VAL A 198 7.06 -1.89 25.33
C VAL A 198 5.74 -2.64 25.29
N ALA A 199 5.55 -3.56 24.34
CA ALA A 199 4.33 -4.37 24.26
C ALA A 199 4.54 -5.62 23.38
N ARG A 200 3.80 -6.70 23.70
CA ARG A 200 3.86 -7.94 22.91
C ARG A 200 3.34 -7.75 21.49
N GLY A 201 3.95 -8.45 20.53
CA GLY A 201 3.53 -8.47 19.12
C GLY A 201 4.12 -7.34 18.26
N LEU A 202 4.94 -6.47 18.84
CA LEU A 202 5.70 -5.46 18.10
C LEU A 202 6.83 -6.10 17.30
N SER A 203 7.27 -5.43 16.25
CA SER A 203 8.42 -5.87 15.46
C SER A 203 9.30 -4.69 15.04
N ALA A 204 10.60 -4.90 15.10
CA ALA A 204 11.57 -3.99 14.48
C ALA A 204 12.07 -4.60 13.17
N GLY A 205 12.58 -3.76 12.29
CA GLY A 205 13.26 -4.15 11.06
C GLY A 205 14.05 -2.98 10.51
N ARG A 206 15.19 -3.26 9.94
CA ARG A 206 16.20 -2.28 9.53
C ARG A 206 15.60 -1.11 8.71
N VAL A 207 14.87 -1.40 7.64
CA VAL A 207 14.32 -0.35 6.75
C VAL A 207 12.92 0.10 7.21
N GLN A 208 12.10 -0.83 7.72
CA GLN A 208 10.74 -0.50 8.14
C GLN A 208 10.69 0.46 9.34
N SER A 209 11.62 0.31 10.31
CA SER A 209 11.66 1.17 11.50
C SER A 209 12.06 2.60 11.14
N VAL A 210 12.97 2.77 10.20
CA VAL A 210 13.37 4.07 9.65
C VAL A 210 12.22 4.72 8.86
N ALA A 211 11.41 3.95 8.13
CA ALA A 211 10.21 4.47 7.48
C ALA A 211 9.14 4.92 8.49
N VAL A 212 8.99 4.22 9.63
CA VAL A 212 8.13 4.66 10.74
C VAL A 212 8.64 5.97 11.32
N ARG A 213 9.96 6.10 11.55
CA ARG A 213 10.61 7.32 12.02
C ARG A 213 10.24 8.53 11.15
N LEU A 214 10.31 8.43 9.82
CA LEU A 214 9.91 9.52 8.91
C LEU A 214 8.46 9.99 9.14
N VAL A 215 7.53 9.03 9.28
CA VAL A 215 6.13 9.37 9.51
C VAL A 215 5.92 9.98 10.89
N VAL A 216 6.62 9.48 11.91
CA VAL A 216 6.56 9.99 13.29
C VAL A 216 7.16 11.40 13.40
N GLU A 217 8.33 11.65 12.82
CA GLU A 217 8.95 12.97 12.80
C GLU A 217 8.04 14.01 12.15
N ARG A 218 7.40 13.66 11.02
CA ARG A 218 6.41 14.53 10.37
C ARG A 218 5.21 14.81 11.27
N GLU A 219 4.72 13.84 12.00
CA GLU A 219 3.62 14.03 12.95
C GLU A 219 4.04 14.94 14.12
N ARG A 220 5.29 14.82 14.60
CA ARG A 220 5.85 15.67 15.64
C ARG A 220 6.03 17.11 15.16
N GLU A 221 6.53 17.31 13.93
CA GLU A 221 6.59 18.64 13.29
C GLU A 221 5.20 19.29 13.25
N ILE A 222 4.17 18.54 12.83
CA ILE A 222 2.79 19.03 12.78
C ILE A 222 2.26 19.38 14.18
N ARG A 223 2.52 18.54 15.19
CA ARG A 223 2.11 18.80 16.57
C ARG A 223 2.79 20.03 17.19
N ALA A 224 4.07 20.24 16.87
CA ALA A 224 4.83 21.38 17.36
C ALA A 224 4.44 22.69 16.65
N PHE A 225 3.88 22.59 15.43
CA PHE A 225 3.58 23.76 14.62
C PHE A 225 2.50 24.65 15.25
N ILE A 226 2.75 25.97 15.28
CA ILE A 226 1.82 26.99 15.72
C ILE A 226 1.47 27.83 14.49
N PRO A 227 0.20 27.87 14.04
CA PRO A 227 -0.20 28.67 12.90
C PRO A 227 -0.18 30.17 13.17
N ASP A 228 0.56 30.92 12.35
CA ASP A 228 0.57 32.37 12.36
C ASP A 228 -0.49 32.93 11.43
N GLU A 229 -1.19 33.97 11.86
CA GLU A 229 -2.17 34.71 11.06
C GLU A 229 -1.47 35.62 10.05
N PHE A 230 -2.00 35.66 8.84
CA PHE A 230 -1.66 36.65 7.84
C PHE A 230 -2.85 36.91 6.91
N TRP A 231 -2.82 38.05 6.25
CA TRP A 231 -3.86 38.45 5.33
C TRP A 231 -3.32 38.62 3.92
N GLU A 232 -4.15 38.33 2.95
CA GLU A 232 -3.94 38.62 1.54
C GLU A 232 -5.07 39.54 1.07
N VAL A 233 -4.71 40.56 0.31
CA VAL A 233 -5.68 41.51 -0.25
C VAL A 233 -5.70 41.35 -1.75
N PHE A 234 -6.87 41.14 -2.30
CA PHE A 234 -7.13 41.15 -3.73
C PHE A 234 -8.00 42.33 -4.10
N ALA A 235 -7.75 42.89 -5.30
CA ALA A 235 -8.59 43.91 -5.91
C ALA A 235 -9.24 43.35 -7.18
N ALA A 236 -10.53 43.44 -7.29
CA ALA A 236 -11.23 43.27 -8.56
C ALA A 236 -11.20 44.62 -9.30
N LEU A 237 -10.49 44.66 -10.39
CA LEU A 237 -10.30 45.85 -11.25
C LEU A 237 -10.94 45.62 -12.61
N GLU A 238 -11.31 46.70 -13.26
CA GLU A 238 -11.90 46.70 -14.61
C GLU A 238 -11.12 47.62 -15.54
N THR A 239 -10.88 47.16 -16.74
CA THR A 239 -10.25 47.95 -17.81
C THR A 239 -11.26 48.91 -18.45
N GLY A 240 -10.81 49.94 -19.17
CA GLY A 240 -11.67 50.82 -19.95
C GLY A 240 -12.55 50.13 -20.99
N LYS A 241 -12.33 48.83 -21.23
CA LYS A 241 -13.13 47.97 -22.11
C LYS A 241 -14.10 47.05 -21.35
N ALA A 242 -14.30 47.27 -20.06
CA ALA A 242 -15.10 46.46 -19.17
C ALA A 242 -14.62 45.00 -19.02
N GLU A 243 -13.29 44.76 -19.14
CA GLU A 243 -12.66 43.45 -18.90
C GLU A 243 -12.15 43.34 -17.47
N ALA A 244 -12.50 42.28 -16.76
CA ALA A 244 -12.20 42.10 -15.33
C ALA A 244 -10.77 41.57 -15.10
N LEU A 245 -10.12 42.09 -14.07
CA LEU A 245 -8.81 41.68 -13.56
C LEU A 245 -8.91 41.45 -12.05
N ARG A 246 -8.54 40.28 -11.57
CA ARG A 246 -8.37 40.01 -10.13
C ARG A 246 -6.88 40.05 -9.77
N CYS A 247 -6.44 41.11 -9.09
CA CYS A 247 -5.05 41.38 -8.79
C CYS A 247 -4.77 41.20 -7.30
N GLN A 248 -3.65 40.59 -6.95
CA GLN A 248 -3.18 40.47 -5.57
C GLN A 248 -2.27 41.64 -5.22
N VAL A 249 -2.45 42.25 -4.07
CA VAL A 249 -1.52 43.22 -3.49
C VAL A 249 -0.28 42.45 -3.03
N VAL A 250 0.87 42.78 -3.60
CA VAL A 250 2.12 42.00 -3.36
C VAL A 250 3.21 42.83 -2.66
N LYS A 251 3.19 44.18 -2.79
CA LYS A 251 4.13 45.06 -2.12
C LYS A 251 3.46 46.30 -1.61
N GLN A 252 4.08 46.89 -0.58
CA GLN A 252 3.83 48.24 -0.08
C GLN A 252 5.19 48.95 0.13
N ALA A 253 5.32 50.18 -0.36
CA ALA A 253 6.58 50.97 -0.32
C ALA A 253 7.82 50.15 -0.77
N GLY A 254 7.67 49.27 -1.78
CA GLY A 254 8.72 48.39 -2.31
C GLY A 254 8.99 47.11 -1.51
N ALA A 255 8.52 46.96 -0.29
CA ALA A 255 8.64 45.76 0.52
C ALA A 255 7.45 44.79 0.29
N ASN A 256 7.64 43.51 0.58
CA ASN A 256 6.54 42.50 0.48
C ASN A 256 5.40 42.87 1.43
N PHE A 257 4.20 42.97 0.90
CA PHE A 257 2.98 43.24 1.66
C PHE A 257 2.38 41.93 2.19
N ARG A 258 2.40 41.78 3.50
CA ARG A 258 1.83 40.61 4.20
C ARG A 258 1.40 41.02 5.60
N PRO A 259 0.25 41.67 5.73
CA PRO A 259 -0.24 42.09 7.03
C PRO A 259 -0.54 40.91 7.94
N THR A 260 -0.29 41.07 9.24
CA THR A 260 -0.40 40.03 10.26
C THR A 260 -1.61 40.23 11.17
N SER A 261 -2.36 41.30 10.94
CA SER A 261 -3.53 41.65 11.74
C SER A 261 -4.65 42.27 10.87
N LYS A 262 -5.86 42.16 11.37
CA LYS A 262 -7.00 42.84 10.77
C LYS A 262 -6.81 44.37 10.71
N GLN A 263 -6.22 44.97 11.73
CA GLN A 263 -5.99 46.43 11.81
C GLN A 263 -5.05 46.92 10.70
N GLU A 264 -3.92 46.24 10.48
CA GLU A 264 -3.00 46.52 9.37
C GLU A 264 -3.70 46.37 8.02
N THR A 265 -4.55 45.37 7.88
CA THR A 265 -5.32 45.11 6.66
C THR A 265 -6.33 46.19 6.40
N ASP A 266 -7.12 46.60 7.42
CA ASP A 266 -8.13 47.63 7.30
C ASP A 266 -7.50 48.98 6.92
N SER A 267 -6.38 49.34 7.51
CA SER A 267 -5.63 50.57 7.15
C SER A 267 -5.16 50.55 5.69
N ALA A 268 -4.72 49.41 5.19
CA ALA A 268 -4.34 49.25 3.76
C ALA A 268 -5.56 49.36 2.84
N LEU A 269 -6.70 48.79 3.25
CA LEU A 269 -7.95 48.86 2.46
C LEU A 269 -8.43 50.31 2.33
N GLU A 270 -8.36 51.12 3.40
CA GLU A 270 -8.75 52.54 3.36
C GLU A 270 -7.93 53.33 2.33
N ILE A 271 -6.58 53.09 2.30
CA ILE A 271 -5.70 53.77 1.33
C ILE A 271 -6.01 53.31 -0.09
N LEU A 272 -6.13 51.97 -0.29
CA LEU A 272 -6.44 51.39 -1.61
C LEU A 272 -7.80 51.85 -2.14
N GLN A 273 -8.82 51.97 -1.28
CA GLN A 273 -10.15 52.40 -1.67
C GLN A 273 -10.16 53.86 -2.19
N ALA A 274 -9.24 54.68 -1.69
CA ALA A 274 -9.11 56.09 -2.09
C ALA A 274 -8.12 56.31 -3.23
N SER A 275 -7.48 55.23 -3.74
CA SER A 275 -6.39 55.34 -4.69
C SER A 275 -6.83 55.13 -6.14
N ASP A 276 -6.11 55.78 -7.08
CA ASP A 276 -6.18 55.46 -8.52
C ASP A 276 -5.32 54.25 -8.84
N PHE A 277 -5.85 53.32 -9.63
CA PHE A 277 -5.11 52.16 -10.10
C PHE A 277 -4.56 52.39 -11.49
N THR A 278 -3.24 52.28 -11.66
CA THR A 278 -2.57 52.52 -12.95
C THR A 278 -1.67 51.36 -13.28
N VAL A 279 -1.69 50.89 -14.51
CA VAL A 279 -0.78 49.85 -15.02
C VAL A 279 0.67 50.39 -15.03
N LEU A 280 1.54 49.82 -14.21
CA LEU A 280 2.95 50.15 -14.14
C LEU A 280 3.75 49.44 -15.23
N LYS A 281 3.44 48.16 -15.49
CA LYS A 281 4.19 47.35 -16.43
C LYS A 281 3.39 46.15 -16.86
N ARG A 282 3.50 45.80 -18.14
CA ARG A 282 3.12 44.49 -18.70
C ARG A 282 4.37 43.79 -19.21
N ASP A 283 4.55 42.51 -18.79
CA ASP A 283 5.71 41.69 -19.14
C ASP A 283 5.26 40.37 -19.72
N ASP A 284 5.40 40.16 -21.02
CA ASP A 284 5.02 38.97 -21.73
C ASP A 284 6.29 38.19 -22.09
N LYS A 285 6.41 36.93 -21.56
CA LYS A 285 7.60 36.10 -21.73
C LYS A 285 7.26 34.73 -22.27
N PRO A 286 7.95 34.24 -23.32
CA PRO A 286 7.86 32.87 -23.71
C PRO A 286 8.43 31.95 -22.60
N THR A 287 7.64 30.96 -22.22
CA THR A 287 8.02 29.95 -21.25
C THR A 287 7.78 28.54 -21.81
N SER A 288 8.44 27.54 -21.26
CA SER A 288 8.25 26.16 -21.70
C SER A 288 8.17 25.18 -20.55
N SER A 289 7.40 24.12 -20.74
CA SER A 289 7.34 22.98 -19.84
C SER A 289 7.90 21.76 -20.55
N LYS A 290 8.93 21.13 -19.95
CA LYS A 290 9.57 19.94 -20.53
C LYS A 290 8.85 18.66 -20.12
N PRO A 291 8.85 17.59 -20.96
CA PRO A 291 8.37 16.29 -20.57
C PRO A 291 9.19 15.71 -19.42
N LYS A 292 8.57 14.84 -18.65
CA LYS A 292 9.27 14.09 -17.58
C LYS A 292 10.07 12.94 -18.17
N ALA A 293 11.06 12.46 -17.42
CA ALA A 293 11.82 11.25 -17.76
C ALA A 293 10.91 10.01 -17.85
N PRO A 294 11.34 8.96 -18.56
CA PRO A 294 10.69 7.66 -18.53
C PRO A 294 10.50 7.15 -17.10
N LEU A 295 9.48 6.32 -16.91
CA LEU A 295 9.13 5.86 -15.58
C LEU A 295 10.12 4.82 -15.04
N ILE A 296 10.49 5.01 -13.79
CA ILE A 296 11.12 4.01 -12.92
C ILE A 296 10.10 3.57 -11.86
N THR A 297 10.41 2.55 -11.06
CA THR A 297 9.48 2.01 -10.06
C THR A 297 8.89 3.09 -9.16
N SER A 298 9.72 3.96 -8.59
CA SER A 298 9.28 5.01 -7.66
C SER A 298 8.40 6.07 -8.35
N THR A 299 8.79 6.52 -9.55
CA THR A 299 8.03 7.51 -10.31
C THR A 299 6.72 6.94 -10.87
N LEU A 300 6.68 5.64 -11.23
CA LEU A 300 5.43 4.94 -11.59
C LEU A 300 4.47 4.93 -10.39
N GLN A 301 4.95 4.57 -9.20
CA GLN A 301 4.14 4.55 -7.98
C GLN A 301 3.59 5.94 -7.65
N GLN A 302 4.41 6.99 -7.76
CA GLN A 302 4.01 8.38 -7.56
C GLN A 302 2.98 8.85 -8.61
N ALA A 303 3.21 8.57 -9.88
CA ALA A 303 2.31 8.95 -10.96
C ALA A 303 0.95 8.21 -10.86
N ALA A 304 0.96 6.91 -10.56
CA ALA A 304 -0.24 6.11 -10.39
C ALA A 304 -1.06 6.57 -9.17
N SER A 305 -0.40 6.92 -8.06
CA SER A 305 -1.07 7.48 -6.89
C SER A 305 -1.74 8.83 -7.19
N THR A 306 -1.03 9.73 -7.86
CA THR A 306 -1.50 11.10 -8.14
C THR A 306 -2.58 11.12 -9.21
N ARG A 307 -2.38 10.40 -10.35
CA ARG A 307 -3.26 10.48 -11.52
C ARG A 307 -4.40 9.46 -11.51
N LEU A 308 -4.17 8.26 -10.95
CA LEU A 308 -5.13 7.15 -10.94
C LEU A 308 -5.74 6.88 -9.55
N GLY A 309 -5.17 7.47 -8.49
CA GLY A 309 -5.57 7.19 -7.11
C GLY A 309 -5.21 5.78 -6.64
N PHE A 310 -4.21 5.14 -7.24
CA PHE A 310 -3.78 3.79 -6.87
C PHE A 310 -2.79 3.85 -5.70
N GLY A 311 -2.99 2.99 -4.71
CA GLY A 311 -1.96 2.75 -3.70
C GLY A 311 -0.76 1.99 -4.28
N VAL A 312 0.39 2.10 -3.63
CA VAL A 312 1.68 1.53 -4.08
C VAL A 312 1.57 0.02 -4.33
N LYS A 313 0.97 -0.73 -3.40
CA LYS A 313 0.75 -2.18 -3.54
C LYS A 313 -0.11 -2.54 -4.77
N LYS A 314 -1.18 -1.78 -5.01
CA LYS A 314 -2.05 -1.99 -6.17
C LYS A 314 -1.31 -1.68 -7.46
N THR A 315 -0.53 -0.61 -7.51
CA THR A 315 0.29 -0.23 -8.66
C THR A 315 1.25 -1.35 -9.04
N MET A 316 2.01 -1.89 -8.07
CA MET A 316 2.96 -2.97 -8.35
C MET A 316 2.27 -4.27 -8.78
N MET A 317 1.11 -4.60 -8.20
CA MET A 317 0.34 -5.77 -8.61
C MET A 317 -0.16 -5.65 -10.07
N MET A 318 -0.61 -4.48 -10.50
CA MET A 318 -1.03 -4.24 -11.88
C MET A 318 0.16 -4.25 -12.84
N ALA A 319 1.28 -3.63 -12.45
CA ALA A 319 2.52 -3.62 -13.24
C ALA A 319 3.06 -5.05 -13.44
N GLN A 320 3.07 -5.88 -12.39
CA GLN A 320 3.46 -7.28 -12.47
C GLN A 320 2.61 -8.05 -13.50
N ARG A 321 1.29 -7.85 -13.49
CA ARG A 321 0.38 -8.50 -14.45
C ARG A 321 0.62 -8.06 -15.89
N LEU A 322 0.89 -6.76 -16.10
CA LEU A 322 1.22 -6.22 -17.42
C LEU A 322 2.55 -6.79 -17.93
N TYR A 323 3.57 -6.87 -17.09
CA TYR A 323 4.86 -7.47 -17.43
C TYR A 323 4.72 -8.96 -17.77
N GLU A 324 4.09 -9.75 -16.92
CA GLU A 324 3.88 -11.19 -17.15
C GLU A 324 3.05 -11.49 -18.40
N ALA A 325 2.18 -10.57 -18.80
CA ALA A 325 1.43 -10.65 -20.04
C ALA A 325 2.23 -10.18 -21.28
N GLY A 326 3.41 -9.59 -21.09
CA GLY A 326 4.30 -9.11 -22.14
C GLY A 326 3.95 -7.73 -22.69
N TYR A 327 3.23 -6.90 -21.95
CA TYR A 327 2.81 -5.57 -22.39
C TYR A 327 3.77 -4.45 -21.99
N ILE A 328 4.54 -4.62 -20.93
CA ILE A 328 5.54 -3.65 -20.48
C ILE A 328 6.87 -4.33 -20.19
N THR A 329 7.95 -3.54 -20.12
CA THR A 329 9.25 -3.95 -19.61
C THR A 329 9.20 -4.25 -18.11
N TYR A 330 10.26 -4.82 -17.56
CA TYR A 330 10.34 -5.15 -16.14
C TYR A 330 10.09 -3.93 -15.25
N MET A 331 9.20 -4.08 -14.27
CA MET A 331 8.67 -2.96 -13.49
C MET A 331 9.49 -2.61 -12.24
N ARG A 332 10.49 -3.41 -11.86
CA ARG A 332 11.38 -3.11 -10.74
C ARG A 332 12.73 -2.61 -11.28
N THR A 333 12.78 -1.33 -11.59
CA THR A 333 13.97 -0.64 -12.14
C THR A 333 14.11 0.76 -11.54
N ASP A 334 15.34 1.21 -11.41
CA ASP A 334 15.74 2.57 -11.06
C ASP A 334 16.41 3.30 -12.24
N SER A 335 16.53 2.62 -13.39
CA SER A 335 17.12 3.18 -14.61
C SER A 335 16.08 3.88 -15.46
N THR A 336 16.40 5.09 -15.94
CA THR A 336 15.63 5.85 -16.95
C THR A 336 16.12 5.58 -18.38
N HIS A 337 17.06 4.66 -18.55
CA HIS A 337 17.59 4.30 -19.86
C HIS A 337 16.52 3.70 -20.77
N LEU A 338 16.59 4.02 -22.06
CA LEU A 338 15.78 3.44 -23.11
C LEU A 338 16.69 2.84 -24.18
N SER A 339 16.39 1.64 -24.64
CA SER A 339 17.14 1.00 -25.71
C SER A 339 16.96 1.76 -27.03
N GLY A 340 17.96 1.68 -27.92
CA GLY A 340 17.89 2.33 -29.23
C GLY A 340 16.66 1.90 -30.04
N ASP A 341 16.28 0.65 -30.00
CA ASP A 341 15.08 0.10 -30.66
C ASP A 341 13.80 0.71 -30.09
N ALA A 342 13.70 0.87 -28.77
CA ALA A 342 12.56 1.50 -28.13
C ALA A 342 12.41 2.97 -28.51
N ILE A 343 13.55 3.71 -28.55
CA ILE A 343 13.56 5.11 -29.00
C ILE A 343 13.13 5.20 -30.46
N ALA A 344 13.69 4.38 -31.35
CA ALA A 344 13.35 4.38 -32.77
C ALA A 344 11.86 4.08 -33.00
N MET A 345 11.34 3.04 -32.33
CA MET A 345 9.93 2.66 -32.39
C MET A 345 9.01 3.78 -31.88
N CYS A 346 9.36 4.45 -30.80
CA CYS A 346 8.59 5.56 -30.24
C CYS A 346 8.57 6.76 -31.18
N ARG A 347 9.71 7.14 -31.72
CA ARG A 347 9.87 8.27 -32.64
C ARG A 347 9.13 8.04 -33.98
N ASP A 348 9.19 6.82 -34.53
CA ASP A 348 8.40 6.44 -35.72
C ASP A 348 6.90 6.57 -35.45
N TYR A 349 6.44 6.12 -34.27
CA TYR A 349 5.04 6.26 -33.87
C TYR A 349 4.63 7.74 -33.74
N ILE A 350 5.46 8.58 -33.08
CA ILE A 350 5.18 10.01 -32.91
C ILE A 350 5.02 10.69 -34.27
N GLY A 351 5.98 10.49 -35.19
CA GLY A 351 5.93 11.09 -36.51
C GLY A 351 4.68 10.70 -37.31
N LYS A 352 4.27 9.43 -37.24
CA LYS A 352 3.10 8.92 -37.95
C LYS A 352 1.76 9.33 -37.34
N LYS A 353 1.70 9.42 -35.99
CA LYS A 353 0.44 9.64 -35.29
C LYS A 353 0.15 11.09 -34.98
N PHE A 354 1.17 11.88 -34.64
CA PHE A 354 1.01 13.25 -34.16
C PHE A 354 1.50 14.30 -35.20
N GLY A 355 2.43 13.94 -36.06
CA GLY A 355 3.01 14.84 -37.08
C GLY A 355 4.47 15.19 -36.79
N PRO A 356 5.17 15.74 -37.78
CA PRO A 356 6.60 16.05 -37.72
C PRO A 356 6.90 17.15 -36.67
N GLU A 357 5.98 18.06 -36.40
CA GLU A 357 6.10 19.13 -35.44
C GLU A 357 6.20 18.62 -33.97
N TYR A 358 5.72 17.39 -33.70
CA TYR A 358 5.81 16.71 -32.41
C TYR A 358 7.05 15.82 -32.28
N LEU A 359 7.93 15.82 -33.28
CA LEU A 359 9.13 15.01 -33.30
C LEU A 359 10.38 15.87 -33.23
N PRO A 360 11.08 15.93 -32.07
CA PRO A 360 12.36 16.66 -31.96
C PRO A 360 13.37 16.14 -32.98
N GLU A 361 14.21 17.00 -33.51
CA GLU A 361 15.28 16.64 -34.49
C GLU A 361 16.15 15.49 -33.97
N LYS A 362 16.57 15.57 -32.71
CA LYS A 362 17.41 14.55 -32.04
C LYS A 362 16.62 13.77 -31.00
N PRO A 363 16.93 12.47 -30.79
CA PRO A 363 16.39 11.71 -29.67
C PRO A 363 16.68 12.39 -28.31
N LEU A 364 15.73 12.30 -27.37
CA LEU A 364 15.90 12.80 -26.03
C LEU A 364 16.41 11.67 -25.12
N PHE A 365 17.54 11.94 -24.45
CA PHE A 365 18.15 11.03 -23.48
C PHE A 365 17.98 11.58 -22.07
N TYR A 366 17.83 10.66 -21.12
CA TYR A 366 17.66 10.99 -19.70
C TYR A 366 18.76 10.28 -18.91
N SER A 367 19.45 11.03 -18.04
CA SER A 367 20.46 10.46 -17.15
C SER A 367 19.81 9.64 -16.05
N SER A 368 20.29 8.43 -15.83
CA SER A 368 20.01 7.66 -14.62
C SER A 368 20.82 8.22 -13.44
N LYS A 369 20.40 7.92 -12.20
CA LYS A 369 21.20 8.27 -11.01
C LYS A 369 22.52 7.49 -11.04
N GLU A 370 23.58 8.07 -10.45
CA GLU A 370 24.81 7.32 -10.16
C GLU A 370 24.46 6.06 -9.34
N GLY A 371 25.00 4.92 -9.72
CA GLY A 371 24.70 3.63 -9.09
C GLY A 371 23.40 2.94 -9.53
N ALA A 372 22.63 3.52 -10.48
CA ALA A 372 21.56 2.77 -11.12
C ALA A 372 22.13 1.57 -11.90
N GLN A 373 21.44 0.42 -11.83
CA GLN A 373 21.90 -0.75 -12.57
C GLN A 373 21.76 -0.50 -14.08
N GLU A 374 22.89 -0.28 -14.76
CA GLU A 374 22.93 0.07 -16.19
C GLU A 374 22.29 -0.99 -17.10
N ALA A 375 22.23 -2.25 -16.64
CA ALA A 375 21.58 -3.34 -17.38
C ALA A 375 20.04 -3.24 -17.42
N HIS A 376 19.44 -2.35 -16.63
CA HIS A 376 17.99 -2.19 -16.54
C HIS A 376 17.51 -1.09 -17.48
N GLU A 377 16.39 -1.33 -18.12
CA GLU A 377 15.66 -0.36 -18.93
C GLU A 377 14.51 0.28 -18.12
N ALA A 378 14.08 1.47 -18.49
CA ALA A 378 12.91 2.13 -17.92
C ALA A 378 11.63 1.33 -18.15
N ILE A 379 10.60 1.61 -17.35
CA ILE A 379 9.27 1.01 -17.51
C ILE A 379 8.59 1.64 -18.71
N ARG A 380 8.35 0.84 -19.75
CA ARG A 380 7.74 1.27 -21.01
C ARG A 380 6.85 0.17 -21.62
N PRO A 381 5.96 0.49 -22.55
CA PRO A 381 5.32 -0.49 -23.41
C PRO A 381 6.35 -1.29 -24.21
N THR A 382 6.12 -2.57 -24.39
CA THR A 382 6.94 -3.41 -25.29
C THR A 382 6.67 -3.10 -26.76
N ASP A 383 5.46 -2.64 -27.08
CA ASP A 383 5.08 -2.13 -28.40
C ASP A 383 4.21 -0.87 -28.24
N VAL A 384 4.70 0.29 -28.66
CA VAL A 384 4.00 1.57 -28.59
C VAL A 384 2.69 1.61 -29.38
N ARG A 385 2.55 0.74 -30.38
CA ARG A 385 1.35 0.62 -31.22
C ARG A 385 0.20 -0.12 -30.50
N MET A 386 0.51 -0.79 -29.43
CA MET A 386 -0.46 -1.47 -28.55
C MET A 386 -1.18 -0.42 -27.71
N THR A 387 -2.35 0.03 -28.16
CA THR A 387 -3.19 0.98 -27.44
C THR A 387 -4.14 0.28 -26.47
N GLU A 388 -4.75 1.03 -25.55
CA GLU A 388 -5.67 0.51 -24.53
C GLU A 388 -6.81 -0.37 -25.09
N THR A 389 -7.30 -0.06 -26.29
CA THR A 389 -8.36 -0.81 -26.97
C THR A 389 -7.96 -2.24 -27.34
N LEU A 390 -6.66 -2.52 -27.42
CA LEU A 390 -6.11 -3.84 -27.75
C LEU A 390 -5.86 -4.70 -26.51
N LEU A 391 -5.89 -4.14 -25.29
CA LEU A 391 -5.70 -4.83 -24.03
C LEU A 391 -6.99 -5.46 -23.48
N ASN A 392 -7.87 -5.94 -24.32
CA ASN A 392 -9.19 -6.45 -23.94
C ASN A 392 -9.20 -7.72 -23.06
N GLN A 393 -8.03 -8.33 -22.84
CA GLN A 393 -7.88 -9.49 -21.94
C GLN A 393 -7.41 -9.07 -20.52
N MET A 394 -7.06 -7.79 -20.33
CA MET A 394 -6.61 -7.26 -19.04
C MET A 394 -7.78 -6.65 -18.28
N GLU A 395 -7.65 -6.61 -16.96
CA GLU A 395 -8.60 -5.93 -16.08
C GLU A 395 -8.54 -4.39 -16.26
N PRO A 396 -9.64 -3.67 -16.02
CA PRO A 396 -9.71 -2.23 -16.24
C PRO A 396 -8.61 -1.42 -15.54
N ASP A 397 -8.23 -1.79 -14.31
CA ASP A 397 -7.18 -1.10 -13.57
C ASP A 397 -5.78 -1.31 -14.19
N ALA A 398 -5.50 -2.48 -14.73
CA ALA A 398 -4.26 -2.74 -15.47
C ALA A 398 -4.21 -1.93 -16.77
N VAL A 399 -5.35 -1.82 -17.48
CA VAL A 399 -5.44 -0.98 -18.69
C VAL A 399 -5.17 0.48 -18.36
N ARG A 400 -5.77 1.01 -17.28
CA ARG A 400 -5.51 2.39 -16.83
C ARG A 400 -4.04 2.64 -16.49
N LEU A 401 -3.38 1.67 -15.83
CA LEU A 401 -1.95 1.77 -15.52
C LEU A 401 -1.09 1.71 -16.79
N TYR A 402 -1.44 0.83 -17.73
CA TYR A 402 -0.77 0.75 -19.03
C TYR A 402 -0.86 2.06 -19.80
N THR A 403 -2.06 2.67 -19.87
CA THR A 403 -2.27 3.97 -20.52
C THR A 403 -1.37 5.05 -19.91
N LEU A 404 -1.23 5.06 -18.58
CA LEU A 404 -0.32 5.98 -17.90
C LEU A 404 1.15 5.75 -18.30
N ILE A 405 1.61 4.49 -18.33
CA ILE A 405 2.98 4.12 -18.72
C ILE A 405 3.21 4.52 -20.19
N TRP A 406 2.27 4.23 -21.06
CA TRP A 406 2.30 4.58 -22.47
C TRP A 406 2.41 6.09 -22.68
N GLN A 407 1.60 6.89 -21.96
CA GLN A 407 1.62 8.35 -22.02
C GLN A 407 2.99 8.91 -21.65
N TYR A 408 3.60 8.42 -20.56
CA TYR A 408 4.93 8.87 -20.15
C TYR A 408 6.01 8.49 -21.16
N PHE A 409 5.95 7.29 -21.72
CA PHE A 409 6.90 6.81 -22.71
C PHE A 409 6.84 7.62 -24.02
N VAL A 410 5.65 7.89 -24.54
CA VAL A 410 5.51 8.70 -25.74
C VAL A 410 5.91 10.15 -25.47
N ALA A 411 5.39 10.73 -24.39
CA ALA A 411 5.67 12.11 -24.00
C ALA A 411 7.17 12.40 -23.83
N CYS A 412 7.95 11.43 -23.30
CA CYS A 412 9.39 11.65 -23.06
C CYS A 412 10.22 11.83 -24.33
N GLN A 413 9.69 11.48 -25.50
CA GLN A 413 10.36 11.69 -26.82
C GLN A 413 9.72 12.82 -27.63
N MET A 414 8.81 13.62 -27.04
CA MET A 414 8.15 14.75 -27.67
C MET A 414 8.76 16.10 -27.24
N PRO A 415 8.56 17.19 -28.01
CA PRO A 415 9.06 18.51 -27.68
C PRO A 415 8.35 19.12 -26.46
N PRO A 416 8.96 20.11 -25.78
CA PRO A 416 8.32 20.86 -24.70
C PRO A 416 7.03 21.55 -25.15
N ALA A 417 6.07 21.67 -24.24
CA ALA A 417 4.93 22.58 -24.40
C ALA A 417 5.42 24.02 -24.24
N ARG A 418 4.92 24.92 -25.09
CA ARG A 418 5.29 26.33 -25.12
C ARG A 418 4.12 27.21 -24.73
N TYR A 419 4.41 28.22 -23.93
CA TYR A 419 3.42 29.14 -23.40
C TYR A 419 3.89 30.58 -23.55
N LEU A 420 2.94 31.48 -23.66
CA LEU A 420 3.15 32.90 -23.37
C LEU A 420 2.68 33.17 -21.94
N SER A 421 3.60 33.51 -21.07
CA SER A 421 3.30 33.88 -19.67
C SER A 421 3.30 35.39 -19.57
N SER A 422 2.16 35.95 -19.15
CA SER A 422 1.92 37.38 -19.00
C SER A 422 1.88 37.75 -17.52
N SER A 423 2.49 38.86 -17.15
CA SER A 423 2.40 39.45 -15.82
C SER A 423 2.10 40.93 -15.92
N ILE A 424 1.06 41.39 -15.24
CA ILE A 424 0.71 42.79 -15.18
C ILE A 424 0.98 43.27 -13.75
N SER A 425 1.81 44.36 -13.60
CA SER A 425 2.00 45.07 -12.34
C SER A 425 1.20 46.35 -12.38
N ILE A 426 0.50 46.65 -11.30
CA ILE A 426 -0.42 47.77 -11.16
C ILE A 426 -0.03 48.54 -9.90
N GLY A 427 0.03 49.85 -9.99
CA GLY A 427 0.31 50.76 -8.86
C GLY A 427 -0.97 51.36 -8.32
N ALA A 428 -1.07 51.47 -7.00
CA ALA A 428 -2.12 52.23 -6.31
C ALA A 428 -1.50 52.86 -5.03
N ALA A 429 -1.34 54.18 -4.98
CA ALA A 429 -0.54 54.90 -3.96
C ALA A 429 0.86 54.27 -3.84
N ASP A 430 1.24 53.78 -2.65
CA ASP A 430 2.52 53.11 -2.37
C ASP A 430 2.46 51.55 -2.54
N PHE A 431 1.29 51.01 -3.01
CA PHE A 431 1.06 49.60 -3.22
C PHE A 431 1.37 49.17 -4.67
N GLU A 432 1.96 47.98 -4.82
CA GLU A 432 2.04 47.22 -6.09
C GLU A 432 1.14 46.00 -6.04
N LEU A 433 0.22 45.93 -7.00
CA LEU A 433 -0.62 44.76 -7.23
C LEU A 433 -0.10 43.98 -8.43
N ARG A 434 -0.33 42.67 -8.45
CA ARG A 434 0.12 41.82 -9.55
C ARG A 434 -0.93 40.77 -9.93
N VAL A 435 -1.05 40.52 -11.22
CA VAL A 435 -1.80 39.40 -11.78
C VAL A 435 -0.92 38.67 -12.80
N LYS A 436 -1.09 37.36 -12.90
CA LYS A 436 -0.37 36.51 -13.86
C LYS A 436 -1.35 35.71 -14.68
N GLY A 437 -1.04 35.61 -15.98
CA GLY A 437 -1.75 34.76 -16.93
C GLY A 437 -0.80 33.87 -17.70
N ARG A 438 -1.33 32.87 -18.35
CA ARG A 438 -0.57 31.96 -19.21
C ARG A 438 -1.47 31.43 -20.33
N ILE A 439 -1.03 31.50 -21.57
CA ILE A 439 -1.71 30.99 -22.75
C ILE A 439 -0.81 29.95 -23.41
N MET A 440 -1.35 28.78 -23.71
CA MET A 440 -0.66 27.73 -24.44
C MET A 440 -0.52 28.10 -25.91
N GLN A 441 0.71 28.18 -26.40
CA GLN A 441 1.03 28.41 -27.82
C GLN A 441 1.24 27.13 -28.62
N PHE A 442 1.77 26.10 -27.96
CA PHE A 442 2.03 24.79 -28.52
C PHE A 442 1.97 23.74 -27.41
N ASP A 443 1.15 22.73 -27.58
CA ASP A 443 0.91 21.72 -26.57
C ASP A 443 2.07 20.71 -26.41
N GLY A 444 2.91 20.49 -27.43
CA GLY A 444 4.07 19.60 -27.34
C GLY A 444 3.71 18.21 -26.77
N TYR A 445 4.46 17.79 -25.76
CA TYR A 445 4.25 16.48 -25.10
C TYR A 445 2.86 16.33 -24.43
N LEU A 446 2.17 17.43 -24.13
CA LEU A 446 0.83 17.40 -23.56
C LEU A 446 -0.20 16.80 -24.50
N ARG A 447 0.10 16.74 -25.79
CA ARG A 447 -0.73 16.05 -26.80
C ARG A 447 -0.88 14.56 -26.49
N ALA A 448 0.18 13.91 -26.00
CA ALA A 448 0.18 12.51 -25.57
C ALA A 448 -0.24 12.34 -24.11
N MET A 449 0.03 13.35 -23.26
CA MET A 449 -0.21 13.33 -21.82
C MET A 449 -0.98 14.59 -21.37
N PRO A 450 -2.30 14.69 -21.63
CA PRO A 450 -3.07 15.88 -21.34
C PRO A 450 -2.98 16.36 -19.89
N SER A 451 -2.88 17.69 -19.72
CA SER A 451 -3.04 18.38 -18.44
C SER A 451 -4.48 18.87 -18.28
N LYS A 452 -4.88 19.08 -17.02
CA LYS A 452 -6.16 19.74 -16.70
C LYS A 452 -6.00 21.26 -16.54
N ASP A 453 -4.77 21.77 -16.69
CA ASP A 453 -4.51 23.20 -16.56
C ASP A 453 -5.22 23.96 -17.69
N GLU A 454 -5.94 25.00 -17.33
CA GLU A 454 -6.64 25.88 -18.26
C GLU A 454 -5.79 27.13 -18.54
N ASP A 455 -5.97 27.72 -19.70
CA ASP A 455 -5.35 28.98 -20.06
C ASP A 455 -5.97 30.12 -19.24
N VAL A 456 -5.12 30.97 -18.66
CA VAL A 456 -5.53 32.23 -18.02
C VAL A 456 -5.15 33.38 -18.93
N VAL A 457 -6.15 33.85 -19.66
CA VAL A 457 -5.98 34.98 -20.58
C VAL A 457 -6.13 36.30 -19.80
N LEU A 458 -5.15 37.19 -19.90
CA LEU A 458 -5.23 38.53 -19.34
C LEU A 458 -5.65 39.54 -20.41
N PRO A 459 -6.44 40.57 -20.03
CA PRO A 459 -6.81 41.69 -20.91
C PRO A 459 -5.59 42.37 -21.53
N SER A 460 -5.79 42.95 -22.68
CA SER A 460 -4.78 43.78 -23.35
C SER A 460 -4.76 45.15 -22.73
N VAL A 461 -3.76 45.40 -21.87
CA VAL A 461 -3.50 46.71 -21.22
C VAL A 461 -2.09 47.15 -21.55
N THR A 462 -1.86 48.49 -21.52
CA THR A 462 -0.56 49.12 -21.73
C THR A 462 -0.15 49.90 -20.48
N GLU A 463 1.14 50.22 -20.39
CA GLU A 463 1.67 51.05 -19.31
C GLU A 463 1.01 52.43 -19.30
N GLY A 464 0.54 52.88 -18.14
CA GLY A 464 -0.21 54.10 -17.98
C GLY A 464 -1.70 53.96 -18.03
N ASP A 465 -2.27 52.82 -18.46
CA ASP A 465 -3.70 52.62 -18.47
C ASP A 465 -4.28 52.69 -17.06
N LYS A 466 -5.40 53.39 -16.90
CA LYS A 466 -6.18 53.47 -15.65
C LYS A 466 -7.19 52.36 -15.58
N LEU A 467 -7.33 51.77 -14.39
CA LEU A 467 -8.25 50.70 -14.06
C LEU A 467 -9.24 51.18 -13.03
N ALA A 468 -10.52 50.83 -13.18
CA ALA A 468 -11.54 51.12 -12.18
C ALA A 468 -11.55 50.02 -11.10
N LEU A 469 -11.62 50.44 -9.84
CA LEU A 469 -11.78 49.53 -8.70
C LEU A 469 -13.24 49.13 -8.56
N ASN A 470 -13.57 47.87 -8.65
CA ASN A 470 -14.90 47.33 -8.39
C ASN A 470 -15.04 46.87 -6.94
N GLU A 471 -14.07 46.10 -6.42
CA GLU A 471 -14.13 45.53 -5.08
C GLU A 471 -12.72 45.25 -4.52
N LEU A 472 -12.55 45.44 -3.22
CA LEU A 472 -11.40 44.97 -2.44
C LEU A 472 -11.79 43.74 -1.62
N MET A 473 -11.05 42.67 -1.73
CA MET A 473 -11.32 41.36 -1.12
C MET A 473 -10.20 40.96 -0.14
N PRO A 474 -10.32 41.34 1.14
CA PRO A 474 -9.38 40.85 2.15
C PRO A 474 -9.64 39.38 2.48
N GLN A 475 -8.60 38.56 2.56
CA GLN A 475 -8.69 37.17 2.91
C GLN A 475 -7.80 36.85 4.11
N GLN A 476 -8.41 36.45 5.21
CA GLN A 476 -7.68 35.95 6.37
C GLN A 476 -7.13 34.56 6.08
N ASN A 477 -5.85 34.38 6.30
CA ASN A 477 -5.14 33.12 6.11
C ASN A 477 -4.30 32.80 7.35
N PHE A 478 -3.88 31.56 7.44
CA PHE A 478 -2.97 31.07 8.47
C PHE A 478 -1.88 30.22 7.83
N THR A 479 -0.67 30.33 8.36
CA THR A 479 0.42 29.44 7.94
C THR A 479 0.03 27.97 8.18
N LYS A 480 0.49 27.09 7.31
CA LYS A 480 0.15 25.66 7.35
C LYS A 480 1.36 24.83 7.80
N PRO A 481 1.16 23.80 8.61
CA PRO A 481 2.24 22.87 8.91
C PRO A 481 2.68 22.12 7.65
N PRO A 482 3.86 21.46 7.69
CA PRO A 482 4.24 20.58 6.60
C PRO A 482 3.19 19.48 6.39
N PRO A 483 2.80 19.16 5.15
CA PRO A 483 1.74 18.20 4.88
C PRO A 483 2.18 16.78 5.29
N ARG A 484 1.23 15.98 5.80
CA ARG A 484 1.45 14.55 6.04
C ARG A 484 1.83 13.83 4.75
N PHE A 485 2.64 12.82 4.88
CA PHE A 485 2.99 11.98 3.74
C PHE A 485 1.78 11.29 3.14
N THR A 486 1.68 11.30 1.81
CA THR A 486 0.89 10.33 1.04
C THR A 486 1.78 9.13 0.74
N GLU A 487 1.22 8.01 0.24
CA GLU A 487 2.05 6.89 -0.22
C GLU A 487 3.08 7.34 -1.27
N ALA A 488 2.67 8.22 -2.19
CA ALA A 488 3.55 8.79 -3.22
C ALA A 488 4.69 9.63 -2.64
N SER A 489 4.37 10.56 -1.72
CA SER A 489 5.39 11.44 -1.15
C SER A 489 6.31 10.70 -0.17
N LEU A 490 5.83 9.63 0.50
CA LEU A 490 6.67 8.79 1.34
C LEU A 490 7.66 7.97 0.48
N VAL A 491 7.21 7.39 -0.64
CA VAL A 491 8.12 6.72 -1.61
C VAL A 491 9.17 7.70 -2.13
N LYS A 492 8.76 8.93 -2.49
CA LYS A 492 9.69 9.97 -2.95
C LYS A 492 10.73 10.32 -1.89
N GLU A 493 10.33 10.43 -0.62
CA GLU A 493 11.25 10.75 0.48
C GLU A 493 12.20 9.59 0.78
N LEU A 494 11.71 8.34 0.77
CA LEU A 494 12.54 7.14 0.90
C LEU A 494 13.59 7.07 -0.22
N GLU A 495 13.17 7.29 -1.46
CA GLU A 495 14.06 7.32 -2.62
C GLU A 495 15.10 8.45 -2.53
N LYS A 496 14.69 9.66 -2.11
CA LYS A 496 15.57 10.81 -1.93
C LYS A 496 16.68 10.54 -0.90
N LYS A 497 16.33 9.81 0.16
CA LYS A 497 17.25 9.40 1.24
C LYS A 497 17.98 8.08 0.95
N ALA A 498 17.86 7.51 -0.25
CA ALA A 498 18.43 6.21 -0.64
C ALA A 498 18.01 5.03 0.27
N ILE A 499 16.86 5.13 0.95
CA ILE A 499 16.31 4.13 1.87
C ILE A 499 15.41 3.15 1.11
N GLY A 500 15.78 1.87 1.10
CA GLY A 500 15.08 0.85 0.32
C GLY A 500 15.47 0.86 -1.17
N ARG A 501 14.86 -0.03 -1.94
CA ARG A 501 15.11 -0.23 -3.37
C ARG A 501 13.79 -0.52 -4.10
N PRO A 502 13.74 -0.50 -5.43
CA PRO A 502 12.52 -0.76 -6.22
C PRO A 502 11.71 -1.98 -5.78
N SER A 503 12.38 -3.04 -5.35
CA SER A 503 11.74 -4.27 -4.85
C SER A 503 11.08 -4.12 -3.47
N THR A 504 11.45 -3.12 -2.66
CA THR A 504 11.07 -3.04 -1.23
C THR A 504 10.08 -1.94 -0.88
N TYR A 505 9.91 -0.88 -1.67
CA TYR A 505 9.01 0.24 -1.33
C TYR A 505 7.59 -0.20 -0.99
N ALA A 506 6.99 -1.06 -1.81
CA ALA A 506 5.63 -1.55 -1.57
C ALA A 506 5.52 -2.40 -0.29
N ALA A 507 6.54 -3.20 0.01
CA ALA A 507 6.60 -4.01 1.21
C ALA A 507 6.76 -3.15 2.47
N ILE A 508 7.62 -2.13 2.44
CA ILE A 508 7.82 -1.17 3.55
C ILE A 508 6.50 -0.50 3.88
N ILE A 509 5.83 0.11 2.89
CA ILE A 509 4.57 0.84 3.05
C ILE A 509 3.45 -0.07 3.57
N SER A 510 3.36 -1.31 3.10
CA SER A 510 2.38 -2.27 3.61
C SER A 510 2.71 -2.68 5.05
N THR A 511 3.98 -2.93 5.37
CA THR A 511 4.40 -3.44 6.68
C THR A 511 4.13 -2.43 7.80
N ILE A 512 4.42 -1.14 7.61
CA ILE A 512 4.18 -0.12 8.65
C ILE A 512 2.69 0.03 8.96
N GLN A 513 1.80 -0.22 7.99
CA GLN A 513 0.35 -0.24 8.18
C GLN A 513 -0.11 -1.55 8.84
N ASP A 514 0.35 -2.70 8.34
CA ASP A 514 -0.04 -4.02 8.84
C ASP A 514 0.40 -4.24 10.30
N ARG A 515 1.49 -3.59 10.73
CA ARG A 515 1.98 -3.62 12.11
C ARG A 515 1.29 -2.61 13.03
N GLY A 516 0.45 -1.72 12.49
CA GLY A 516 -0.27 -0.71 13.27
C GLY A 516 0.65 0.41 13.79
N TYR A 517 1.72 0.73 13.07
CA TYR A 517 2.59 1.88 13.39
C TYR A 517 2.12 3.16 12.74
N ALA A 518 1.50 3.04 11.58
CA ALA A 518 0.86 4.12 10.86
C ALA A 518 -0.44 3.64 10.22
N ARG A 519 -1.36 4.57 9.97
CA ARG A 519 -2.59 4.30 9.22
C ARG A 519 -2.72 5.30 8.07
N VAL A 520 -3.44 4.92 7.03
CA VAL A 520 -3.77 5.82 5.91
C VAL A 520 -5.24 6.21 6.00
N GLU A 521 -5.48 7.52 6.16
CA GLU A 521 -6.80 8.13 6.08
C GLU A 521 -6.77 9.27 5.06
N ASN A 522 -7.78 9.40 4.23
CA ASN A 522 -7.84 10.41 3.16
C ASN A 522 -6.55 10.50 2.33
N LYS A 523 -5.96 9.32 2.00
CA LYS A 523 -4.70 9.15 1.27
C LYS A 523 -3.46 9.70 1.99
N ARG A 524 -3.52 10.04 3.30
CA ARG A 524 -2.41 10.56 4.11
C ARG A 524 -2.05 9.60 5.23
N PHE A 525 -0.75 9.50 5.54
CA PHE A 525 -0.25 8.74 6.68
C PHE A 525 -0.41 9.51 7.97
N TYR A 526 -0.97 8.85 8.97
CA TYR A 526 -1.01 9.30 10.37
C TYR A 526 -0.17 8.34 11.21
N ALA A 527 0.78 8.86 11.96
CA ALA A 527 1.49 8.06 12.96
C ALA A 527 0.50 7.63 14.04
N LEU A 528 0.51 6.35 14.38
CA LEU A 528 -0.22 5.86 15.54
C LEU A 528 0.66 5.94 16.79
N LYS A 529 0.04 6.08 17.97
CA LYS A 529 0.76 6.25 19.22
C LYS A 529 1.81 5.16 19.49
N MET A 530 1.48 3.91 19.13
CA MET A 530 2.43 2.80 19.23
C MET A 530 3.61 2.95 18.27
N GLY A 531 3.41 3.51 17.07
CA GLY A 531 4.49 3.82 16.14
C GLY A 531 5.43 4.90 16.68
N ASP A 532 4.88 5.92 17.34
CA ASP A 532 5.62 7.00 18.01
C ASP A 532 6.51 6.46 19.12
N ILE A 533 5.94 5.66 20.04
CA ILE A 533 6.68 5.02 21.15
C ILE A 533 7.79 4.09 20.64
N VAL A 534 7.48 3.23 19.66
CA VAL A 534 8.48 2.29 19.11
C VAL A 534 9.61 3.03 18.41
N ALA A 535 9.29 4.07 17.63
CA ALA A 535 10.32 4.88 16.95
C ALA A 535 11.25 5.53 17.99
N GLU A 536 10.69 6.14 19.06
CA GLU A 536 11.47 6.78 20.12
C GLU A 536 12.41 5.78 20.83
N ARG A 537 11.88 4.65 21.29
CA ARG A 537 12.67 3.61 21.98
C ARG A 537 13.79 3.06 21.11
N LEU A 538 13.53 2.92 19.79
CA LEU A 538 14.56 2.47 18.85
C LEU A 538 15.60 3.57 18.56
N ILE A 539 15.23 4.84 18.46
CA ILE A 539 16.15 5.97 18.25
C ILE A 539 17.13 6.08 19.45
N GLU A 540 16.60 5.94 20.66
CA GLU A 540 17.41 6.03 21.88
C GLU A 540 18.37 4.85 22.06
N SER A 541 17.93 3.64 21.69
CA SER A 541 18.66 2.40 22.02
C SER A 541 19.50 1.86 20.86
N PHE A 542 19.19 2.25 19.61
CA PHE A 542 19.82 1.78 18.39
C PHE A 542 20.00 2.94 17.41
N ALA A 543 20.85 3.90 17.79
CA ALA A 543 21.04 5.15 17.06
C ALA A 543 21.48 4.91 15.61
N ASP A 544 22.45 4.01 15.40
CA ASP A 544 22.93 3.66 14.05
C ASP A 544 21.81 3.01 13.21
N LEU A 545 21.09 2.04 13.77
CA LEU A 545 20.01 1.34 13.07
C LEU A 545 18.88 2.29 12.62
N MET A 546 18.64 3.36 13.38
CA MET A 546 17.60 4.35 13.10
C MET A 546 18.09 5.53 12.27
N ASP A 547 19.40 5.66 12.03
CA ASP A 547 19.98 6.72 11.23
C ASP A 547 19.69 6.54 9.73
N TYR A 548 19.36 7.64 9.06
CA TYR A 548 19.04 7.65 7.63
C TYR A 548 20.25 7.35 6.77
N ASP A 549 21.37 7.99 7.06
CA ASP A 549 22.61 7.86 6.28
C ASP A 549 23.23 6.47 6.47
N PHE A 550 23.15 5.91 7.70
CA PHE A 550 23.56 4.56 7.96
C PHE A 550 22.76 3.55 7.12
N THR A 551 21.43 3.73 7.08
CA THR A 551 20.56 2.86 6.27
C THR A 551 20.88 2.97 4.78
N ALA A 552 21.11 4.18 4.27
CA ALA A 552 21.52 4.42 2.89
C ALA A 552 22.86 3.75 2.56
N LYS A 553 23.90 3.94 3.39
CA LYS A 553 25.22 3.30 3.24
C LYS A 553 25.16 1.79 3.29
N MET A 554 24.26 1.22 4.10
CA MET A 554 24.04 -0.22 4.14
C MET A 554 23.45 -0.74 2.83
N GLU A 555 22.49 -0.02 2.24
CA GLU A 555 21.93 -0.36 0.92
C GLU A 555 22.98 -0.25 -0.19
N GLU A 556 23.85 0.78 -0.15
CA GLU A 556 24.97 0.94 -1.06
C GLU A 556 26.00 -0.19 -0.89
N SER A 557 26.30 -0.58 0.36
CA SER A 557 27.19 -1.72 0.63
C SER A 557 26.63 -3.03 0.08
N LEU A 558 25.30 -3.23 0.14
CA LEU A 558 24.65 -4.40 -0.48
C LEU A 558 24.69 -4.33 -2.02
N ASP A 559 24.70 -3.14 -2.61
CA ASP A 559 24.91 -2.96 -4.05
C ASP A 559 26.37 -3.26 -4.41
N ALA A 560 27.34 -2.84 -3.58
CA ALA A 560 28.76 -3.17 -3.75
C ALA A 560 29.05 -4.69 -3.61
N VAL A 561 28.29 -5.43 -2.82
CA VAL A 561 28.34 -6.90 -2.81
C VAL A 561 27.86 -7.46 -4.15
N ALA A 562 26.78 -6.94 -4.71
CA ALA A 562 26.25 -7.41 -5.99
C ALA A 562 27.16 -7.09 -7.18
N SER A 563 27.93 -5.98 -7.13
CA SER A 563 28.98 -5.69 -8.14
C SER A 563 30.28 -6.47 -7.92
N GLY A 564 30.42 -7.15 -6.76
CA GLY A 564 31.64 -7.90 -6.39
C GLY A 564 32.75 -7.05 -5.78
N GLU A 565 32.48 -5.80 -5.45
CA GLU A 565 33.45 -4.86 -4.84
C GLU A 565 33.62 -5.09 -3.33
N LYS A 566 32.61 -5.67 -2.66
CA LYS A 566 32.63 -5.93 -1.22
C LYS A 566 32.25 -7.40 -0.91
N ASN A 567 32.98 -8.01 0.05
CA ASN A 567 32.63 -9.36 0.52
C ASN A 567 31.42 -9.27 1.49
N TRP A 568 30.42 -10.09 1.24
CA TRP A 568 29.17 -10.08 2.01
C TRP A 568 29.32 -10.49 3.48
N LYS A 569 30.23 -11.42 3.80
CA LYS A 569 30.50 -11.85 5.18
C LYS A 569 31.22 -10.77 5.98
N VAL A 570 32.13 -10.02 5.35
CA VAL A 570 32.77 -8.86 5.99
C VAL A 570 31.72 -7.81 6.35
N LEU A 571 30.81 -7.50 5.42
CA LEU A 571 29.70 -6.59 5.67
C LEU A 571 28.83 -7.03 6.86
N LEU A 572 28.49 -8.32 6.91
CA LEU A 572 27.67 -8.88 7.99
C LEU A 572 28.39 -8.83 9.35
N ASN A 573 29.69 -9.15 9.39
CA ASN A 573 30.48 -9.12 10.63
C ASN A 573 30.61 -7.68 11.17
N GLU A 574 30.96 -6.71 10.33
CA GLU A 574 31.05 -5.29 10.68
C GLU A 574 29.74 -4.78 11.30
N PHE A 575 28.60 -5.16 10.71
CA PHE A 575 27.31 -4.81 11.24
C PHE A 575 27.01 -5.51 12.57
N TYR A 576 27.24 -6.83 12.63
CA TYR A 576 26.87 -7.66 13.77
C TYR A 576 27.64 -7.29 15.04
N GLU A 577 28.91 -6.98 14.93
CA GLU A 577 29.75 -6.53 16.06
C GLU A 577 29.18 -5.26 16.71
N ARG A 578 28.91 -4.22 15.92
CA ARG A 578 28.34 -2.96 16.43
C ARG A 578 26.94 -3.18 17.00
N PHE A 579 26.09 -3.87 16.26
CA PHE A 579 24.70 -4.13 16.64
C PHE A 579 24.59 -4.93 17.95
N THR A 580 25.46 -5.88 18.21
CA THR A 580 25.43 -6.66 19.46
C THR A 580 25.85 -5.83 20.67
N ILE A 581 26.71 -4.81 20.51
CA ILE A 581 27.05 -3.86 21.56
C ILE A 581 25.82 -3.00 21.92
N GLU A 582 25.16 -2.41 20.93
CA GLU A 582 23.94 -1.62 21.15
C GLU A 582 22.84 -2.48 21.80
N LEU A 583 22.67 -3.72 21.34
CA LEU A 583 21.67 -4.63 21.88
C LEU A 583 21.96 -4.97 23.36
N ALA A 584 23.21 -5.24 23.69
CA ALA A 584 23.60 -5.55 25.07
C ALA A 584 23.36 -4.36 26.01
N LEU A 585 23.64 -3.12 25.55
CA LEU A 585 23.32 -1.91 26.29
C LEU A 585 21.80 -1.73 26.46
N ALA A 586 21.02 -1.93 25.39
CA ALA A 586 19.56 -1.80 25.41
C ALA A 586 18.87 -2.84 26.32
N GLU A 587 19.48 -4.01 26.53
CA GLU A 587 18.98 -5.06 27.43
C GLU A 587 19.20 -4.77 28.92
N THR A 588 20.08 -3.85 29.28
CA THR A 588 20.39 -3.56 30.70
C THR A 588 19.16 -3.08 31.48
N ALA A 589 19.16 -3.33 32.79
CA ALA A 589 18.08 -2.88 33.66
C ALA A 589 18.16 -1.37 33.90
N ASP A 590 19.36 -0.85 34.17
CA ASP A 590 19.62 0.56 34.40
C ASP A 590 20.28 1.15 33.13
N GLY A 591 19.69 2.22 32.58
CA GLY A 591 20.19 2.92 31.40
C GLY A 591 19.94 2.23 30.06
N GLY A 592 19.26 1.06 30.06
CA GLY A 592 18.86 0.39 28.83
C GLY A 592 17.59 0.96 28.21
N MET A 593 16.97 0.22 27.26
CA MET A 593 15.73 0.64 26.60
C MET A 593 14.64 0.94 27.64
N ARG A 594 14.06 2.14 27.56
CA ARG A 594 12.98 2.60 28.44
C ARG A 594 11.72 1.76 28.24
N THR A 595 10.99 1.54 29.35
CA THR A 595 9.69 0.85 29.33
C THR A 595 8.58 1.77 28.83
N ASN A 596 7.44 1.17 28.49
CA ASN A 596 6.20 1.90 28.20
C ASN A 596 5.38 1.98 29.49
N ASP A 597 5.78 2.84 30.40
CA ASP A 597 5.18 2.96 31.72
C ASP A 597 3.83 3.69 31.62
N PRO A 598 2.83 3.27 32.37
CA PRO A 598 1.52 3.90 32.42
C PRO A 598 1.58 5.24 33.14
N THR A 599 0.83 6.25 32.66
CA THR A 599 0.64 7.53 33.33
C THR A 599 -0.55 7.44 34.28
N GLU A 600 -0.36 7.74 35.56
CA GLU A 600 -1.46 7.79 36.52
C GLU A 600 -2.36 9.00 36.29
N THR A 601 -3.65 8.81 36.54
CA THR A 601 -4.68 9.84 36.45
C THR A 601 -5.48 9.92 37.76
N ASP A 602 -6.21 10.98 37.94
CA ASP A 602 -7.20 11.18 39.02
C ASP A 602 -8.58 10.59 38.69
N ILE A 603 -8.72 9.89 37.54
CA ILE A 603 -9.97 9.26 37.11
C ILE A 603 -10.17 7.95 37.89
N GLU A 604 -11.26 7.86 38.64
CA GLU A 604 -11.58 6.69 39.43
C GLU A 604 -12.05 5.50 38.58
N CYS A 605 -11.62 4.31 38.95
CA CYS A 605 -12.08 3.06 38.35
C CYS A 605 -13.54 2.76 38.75
N PRO A 606 -14.47 2.60 37.83
CA PRO A 606 -15.89 2.38 38.13
C PRO A 606 -16.15 1.03 38.83
N ASN A 607 -15.18 0.12 38.84
CA ASN A 607 -15.34 -1.20 39.45
C ASN A 607 -14.74 -1.31 40.87
N CYS A 608 -13.68 -0.55 41.21
CA CYS A 608 -13.00 -0.71 42.48
C CYS A 608 -12.53 0.60 43.15
N GLY A 609 -12.86 1.77 42.58
CA GLY A 609 -12.54 3.09 43.11
C GLY A 609 -11.05 3.50 43.07
N ARG A 610 -10.11 2.63 42.57
CA ARG A 610 -8.71 3.00 42.42
C ARG A 610 -8.51 3.87 41.17
N ASN A 611 -7.45 4.63 41.15
CA ASN A 611 -7.10 5.46 39.98
C ASN A 611 -6.93 4.63 38.72
N MET A 612 -7.39 5.16 37.60
CA MET A 612 -7.12 4.64 36.27
C MET A 612 -5.76 5.18 35.76
N GLN A 613 -5.14 4.44 34.87
CA GLN A 613 -3.85 4.80 34.27
C GLN A 613 -4.02 4.89 32.74
N ILE A 614 -3.45 5.91 32.13
CA ILE A 614 -3.31 6.02 30.68
C ILE A 614 -2.29 4.99 30.22
N ARG A 615 -2.72 4.08 29.34
CA ARG A 615 -1.90 3.00 28.78
C ARG A 615 -2.02 2.98 27.27
N THR A 616 -0.96 2.54 26.59
CA THR A 616 -0.97 2.38 25.13
C THR A 616 -0.79 0.92 24.75
N ALA A 617 -1.66 0.40 23.93
CA ALA A 617 -1.59 -0.92 23.31
C ALA A 617 -1.57 -0.81 21.79
N SER A 618 -1.41 -1.93 21.11
CA SER A 618 -1.46 -1.99 19.62
C SER A 618 -2.79 -1.49 19.04
N THR A 619 -3.84 -1.43 19.83
CA THR A 619 -5.18 -0.92 19.46
C THR A 619 -5.37 0.58 19.74
N GLY A 620 -4.42 1.24 20.37
CA GLY A 620 -4.46 2.66 20.73
C GLY A 620 -4.33 2.92 22.21
N VAL A 621 -4.65 4.15 22.63
CA VAL A 621 -4.64 4.60 24.02
C VAL A 621 -5.94 4.15 24.71
N PHE A 622 -5.82 3.71 25.95
CA PHE A 622 -6.95 3.30 26.81
C PHE A 622 -6.64 3.59 28.27
N LEU A 623 -7.66 3.65 29.12
CA LEU A 623 -7.51 3.69 30.56
C LEU A 623 -7.57 2.28 31.13
N GLY A 624 -6.58 1.90 31.93
CA GLY A 624 -6.53 0.63 32.66
C GLY A 624 -6.49 0.88 34.17
N CYS A 625 -7.20 0.07 34.94
CA CYS A 625 -7.16 0.22 36.40
C CYS A 625 -5.75 -0.06 36.96
N SER A 626 -5.26 0.78 37.87
CA SER A 626 -3.96 0.56 38.59
C SER A 626 -3.96 -0.77 39.34
N GLY A 627 -5.12 -1.23 39.81
CA GLY A 627 -5.29 -2.53 40.46
C GLY A 627 -4.99 -3.74 39.57
N TYR A 628 -4.69 -3.56 38.29
CA TYR A 628 -4.25 -4.67 37.40
C TYR A 628 -2.89 -5.26 37.83
N ALA A 629 -2.03 -4.46 38.45
CA ALA A 629 -0.70 -4.88 38.92
C ALA A 629 -0.76 -5.75 40.20
N LEU A 630 -1.89 -5.80 40.90
CA LEU A 630 -2.06 -6.55 42.15
C LEU A 630 -2.08 -8.08 41.92
N PRO A 631 -1.85 -8.88 42.98
CA PRO A 631 -1.95 -10.34 42.94
C PRO A 631 -3.28 -10.83 42.32
N PRO A 632 -3.34 -12.03 41.71
CA PRO A 632 -4.50 -12.49 40.95
C PRO A 632 -5.85 -12.44 41.68
N LYS A 633 -5.87 -12.57 43.00
CA LYS A 633 -7.08 -12.52 43.83
C LYS A 633 -7.63 -11.10 44.03
N GLU A 634 -6.78 -10.08 43.98
CA GLU A 634 -7.10 -8.66 44.22
C GLU A 634 -7.12 -7.83 42.93
N ARG A 635 -6.78 -8.47 41.84
CA ARG A 635 -6.57 -7.82 40.55
C ARG A 635 -7.87 -7.31 39.97
N CYS A 636 -7.95 -5.99 39.71
CA CYS A 636 -8.99 -5.37 38.91
C CYS A 636 -8.57 -5.34 37.45
N LYS A 637 -9.42 -5.89 36.57
CA LYS A 637 -9.16 -5.93 35.10
C LYS A 637 -9.94 -4.86 34.31
N GLN A 638 -10.54 -3.90 35.02
CA GLN A 638 -11.35 -2.87 34.38
C GLN A 638 -10.53 -2.02 33.43
N THR A 639 -11.06 -1.80 32.25
CA THR A 639 -10.51 -0.92 31.21
C THR A 639 -11.61 -0.04 30.63
N ILE A 640 -11.25 1.19 30.27
CA ILE A 640 -12.10 2.11 29.52
C ILE A 640 -11.42 2.38 28.17
N ASN A 641 -12.07 2.01 27.08
CA ASN A 641 -11.57 2.28 25.74
C ASN A 641 -11.82 3.76 25.42
N LEU A 642 -10.78 4.46 25.04
CA LEU A 642 -10.84 5.86 24.64
C LEU A 642 -11.15 5.97 23.14
N THR A 643 -12.15 6.78 22.80
CA THR A 643 -12.47 7.12 21.41
C THR A 643 -11.80 8.44 21.07
N PRO A 644 -11.02 8.55 19.99
CA PRO A 644 -10.44 9.82 19.56
C PRO A 644 -11.54 10.89 19.45
N GLY A 645 -11.41 11.98 20.22
CA GLY A 645 -12.38 13.07 20.29
C GLY A 645 -12.39 13.97 19.05
N GLU A 646 -11.37 13.82 18.23
CA GLU A 646 -11.26 14.47 16.94
C GLU A 646 -11.50 13.41 15.86
N ASP A 647 -12.77 13.19 15.51
CA ASP A 647 -13.03 12.40 14.31
C ASP A 647 -12.53 13.16 13.10
N ALA A 648 -11.75 12.46 12.27
CA ALA A 648 -11.29 12.97 11.00
C ALA A 648 -12.46 13.65 10.28
N ILE A 649 -12.30 14.93 9.99
CA ILE A 649 -13.27 15.69 9.24
C ILE A 649 -13.45 14.96 7.93
N ARG A 650 -14.62 14.40 7.72
CA ARG A 650 -15.03 13.87 6.43
C ARG A 650 -15.27 15.03 5.51
N THR A 651 -14.31 15.30 4.69
CA THR A 651 -14.48 16.20 3.55
C THR A 651 -14.29 15.34 2.29
N ASP A 652 -15.10 15.56 1.29
CA ASP A 652 -15.02 14.80 0.04
C ASP A 652 -13.84 15.24 -0.81
N THR A 653 -13.18 16.36 -0.47
CA THR A 653 -11.99 16.89 -1.12
C THR A 653 -10.80 17.00 -0.18
N ALA A 654 -9.57 16.86 -0.73
CA ALA A 654 -8.33 16.98 0.05
C ALA A 654 -8.13 18.42 0.59
N GLU A 655 -8.61 19.44 -0.13
CA GLU A 655 -8.50 20.86 0.25
C GLU A 655 -9.38 21.20 1.44
N GLU A 656 -10.63 20.73 1.47
CA GLU A 656 -11.54 20.90 2.59
C GLU A 656 -11.03 20.16 3.85
N ALA A 657 -10.46 18.96 3.69
CA ALA A 657 -9.83 18.23 4.78
C ALA A 657 -8.65 19.00 5.37
N GLU A 658 -7.83 19.64 4.51
CA GLU A 658 -6.67 20.42 4.93
C GLU A 658 -7.05 21.71 5.66
N ALA A 659 -8.05 22.43 5.14
CA ALA A 659 -8.56 23.63 5.79
C ALA A 659 -9.12 23.32 7.18
N ALA A 660 -9.89 22.26 7.29
CA ALA A 660 -10.46 21.80 8.53
C ALA A 660 -9.40 21.32 9.54
N GLU A 661 -8.33 20.67 9.08
CA GLU A 661 -7.21 20.25 9.93
C GLU A 661 -6.45 21.45 10.51
N ASN A 662 -6.26 22.51 9.73
CA ASN A 662 -5.65 23.75 10.20
C ASN A 662 -6.50 24.44 11.28
N VAL A 663 -7.83 24.40 11.14
CA VAL A 663 -8.75 24.92 12.18
C VAL A 663 -8.63 24.10 13.47
N LEU A 664 -8.51 22.77 13.35
CA LEU A 664 -8.31 21.90 14.51
C LEU A 664 -6.98 22.16 15.20
N LEU A 665 -5.88 22.33 14.45
CA LEU A 665 -4.56 22.61 15.03
C LEU A 665 -4.54 23.91 15.84
N ARG A 666 -5.25 24.94 15.40
CA ARG A 666 -5.37 26.21 16.13
C ARG A 666 -6.15 26.08 17.44
N LYS A 667 -7.12 25.16 17.48
CA LYS A 667 -7.98 24.90 18.64
C LYS A 667 -7.45 23.81 19.57
N LYS A 668 -6.29 23.17 19.25
CA LYS A 668 -5.73 22.12 20.10
C LYS A 668 -5.26 22.65 21.44
N HIS A 669 -5.62 21.92 22.50
CA HIS A 669 -5.02 22.09 23.81
C HIS A 669 -3.52 21.88 23.75
N ARG A 670 -2.75 22.66 24.50
CA ARG A 670 -1.32 22.52 24.68
C ARG A 670 -1.01 21.99 26.06
N CYS A 671 -0.10 21.04 26.13
CA CYS A 671 0.33 20.46 27.40
C CYS A 671 1.03 21.51 28.29
N GLY A 672 0.55 21.71 29.51
CA GLY A 672 1.14 22.63 30.47
C GLY A 672 2.57 22.29 30.88
N LEU A 673 3.03 21.03 30.69
CA LEU A 673 4.39 20.58 31.04
C LEU A 673 5.39 20.77 29.92
N CYS A 674 5.04 20.49 28.67
CA CYS A 674 5.99 20.50 27.54
C CYS A 674 5.53 21.29 26.30
N ASN A 675 4.38 21.99 26.38
CA ASN A 675 3.78 22.79 25.33
C ASN A 675 3.47 22.06 24.00
N THR A 676 3.56 20.73 23.97
CA THR A 676 3.17 19.94 22.80
C THR A 676 1.64 19.86 22.69
N ALA A 677 1.11 19.84 21.46
CA ALA A 677 -0.32 19.65 21.23
C ALA A 677 -0.81 18.33 21.84
N MET A 678 -1.97 18.38 22.51
CA MET A 678 -2.56 17.24 23.17
C MET A 678 -3.48 16.47 22.22
N ASP A 679 -3.52 15.17 22.34
CA ASP A 679 -4.48 14.31 21.66
C ASP A 679 -5.74 14.20 22.54
N SER A 680 -6.93 14.48 21.96
CA SER A 680 -8.19 14.46 22.70
C SER A 680 -8.92 13.15 22.53
N TYR A 681 -9.51 12.66 23.61
CA TYR A 681 -10.28 11.41 23.65
C TYR A 681 -11.61 11.63 24.37
N LEU A 682 -12.69 11.09 23.83
CA LEU A 682 -13.96 11.06 24.54
C LEU A 682 -13.89 9.96 25.62
N LEU A 683 -14.07 10.37 26.87
CA LEU A 683 -14.13 9.48 28.02
C LEU A 683 -15.56 8.96 28.23
N ASP A 684 -16.51 9.88 28.26
CA ASP A 684 -17.96 9.64 28.31
C ASP A 684 -18.71 10.86 27.72
N GLU A 685 -20.02 10.92 27.85
CA GLU A 685 -20.87 12.03 27.33
C GLU A 685 -20.58 13.37 28.00
N TRP A 686 -19.93 13.37 29.19
CA TRP A 686 -19.72 14.55 30.02
C TRP A 686 -18.24 14.92 30.14
N ARG A 687 -17.32 14.03 29.73
CA ARG A 687 -15.89 14.24 29.94
C ARG A 687 -15.07 13.91 28.72
N LYS A 688 -14.10 14.76 28.45
CA LYS A 688 -13.10 14.61 27.41
C LYS A 688 -11.71 14.58 28.07
N LEU A 689 -10.89 13.61 27.72
CA LEU A 689 -9.51 13.46 28.19
C LEU A 689 -8.55 13.96 27.13
N HIS A 690 -7.74 14.96 27.47
CA HIS A 690 -6.63 15.43 26.65
C HIS A 690 -5.36 14.79 27.18
N VAL A 691 -4.61 14.12 26.34
CA VAL A 691 -3.35 13.43 26.68
C VAL A 691 -2.23 14.08 25.90
N CYS A 692 -1.13 14.41 26.55
CA CYS A 692 0.04 14.97 25.89
C CYS A 692 0.47 14.14 24.66
N GLY A 693 0.73 14.78 23.54
CA GLY A 693 1.25 14.13 22.33
C GLY A 693 2.56 13.36 22.59
N ASN A 694 3.37 13.76 23.58
CA ASN A 694 4.61 13.09 23.99
C ASN A 694 4.42 12.01 25.06
N ASN A 695 3.18 11.66 25.45
CA ASN A 695 2.96 10.55 26.39
C ASN A 695 3.48 9.22 25.79
N PRO A 696 4.14 8.30 26.54
CA PRO A 696 4.31 8.30 28.00
C PRO A 696 5.49 9.15 28.54
N ASP A 697 6.33 9.72 27.67
CA ASP A 697 7.55 10.45 28.09
C ASP A 697 7.23 11.80 28.77
N CYS A 698 6.03 12.34 28.49
CA CYS A 698 5.43 13.43 29.23
C CYS A 698 4.12 12.98 29.87
N SER A 699 4.00 13.13 31.18
CA SER A 699 2.82 12.72 31.95
C SER A 699 1.65 13.71 31.89
N GLY A 700 1.72 14.76 31.06
CA GLY A 700 0.67 15.77 30.98
C GLY A 700 -0.64 15.22 30.46
N PHE A 701 -1.72 15.47 31.20
CA PHE A 701 -3.10 15.22 30.78
C PHE A 701 -4.02 16.28 31.39
N GLU A 702 -5.22 16.41 30.83
CA GLU A 702 -6.26 17.31 31.28
C GLU A 702 -7.63 16.66 31.03
N VAL A 703 -8.57 16.84 31.99
CA VAL A 703 -9.95 16.38 31.85
C VAL A 703 -10.85 17.61 31.67
N GLU A 704 -11.45 17.73 30.49
CA GLU A 704 -12.42 18.76 30.15
C GLU A 704 -13.82 18.25 30.49
N SER A 705 -14.58 19.00 31.28
CA SER A 705 -15.99 18.73 31.61
C SER A 705 -16.93 19.54 30.70
N GLY A 706 -17.96 18.89 30.17
CA GLY A 706 -18.95 19.51 29.28
C GLY A 706 -19.88 18.44 28.70
N GLU A 707 -20.74 18.83 27.78
CA GLU A 707 -21.57 17.91 27.02
C GLU A 707 -20.87 17.62 25.67
N PHE A 708 -20.46 16.37 25.42
CA PHE A 708 -19.69 15.99 24.24
C PHE A 708 -20.42 14.93 23.41
N LYS A 709 -20.39 15.11 22.10
CA LYS A 709 -20.92 14.16 21.11
C LYS A 709 -19.80 13.69 20.18
N ILE A 710 -19.86 12.44 19.76
CA ILE A 710 -18.93 11.94 18.74
C ILE A 710 -19.36 12.54 17.40
N ARG A 711 -18.49 13.31 16.77
CA ARG A 711 -18.74 13.92 15.45
C ARG A 711 -19.03 12.84 14.41
N GLY A 712 -20.17 13.00 13.70
CA GLY A 712 -20.62 12.00 12.71
C GLY A 712 -21.39 10.84 13.29
N TYR A 713 -21.74 10.88 14.59
CA TYR A 713 -22.64 9.96 15.23
C TYR A 713 -23.61 10.72 16.13
N ASP A 714 -24.74 11.07 15.56
CA ASP A 714 -25.89 11.66 16.29
C ASP A 714 -26.92 10.59 16.68
N GLY A 715 -26.48 9.34 16.74
CA GLY A 715 -27.36 8.20 16.92
C GLY A 715 -27.78 7.96 18.37
N PRO A 716 -28.96 7.30 18.56
CA PRO A 716 -29.38 6.85 19.86
C PRO A 716 -28.42 5.76 20.40
N ILE A 717 -28.42 5.58 21.73
CA ILE A 717 -27.87 4.37 22.37
C ILE A 717 -28.55 3.17 21.72
N ILE A 718 -27.73 2.26 21.14
CA ILE A 718 -28.25 1.07 20.48
C ILE A 718 -28.33 -0.05 21.49
N GLU A 719 -29.50 -0.62 21.64
CA GLU A 719 -29.67 -1.81 22.46
C GLU A 719 -29.02 -3.04 21.79
N CYS A 720 -28.40 -3.86 22.60
CA CYS A 720 -27.81 -5.12 22.16
C CYS A 720 -28.93 -6.12 21.84
N ASP A 721 -28.96 -6.58 20.60
CA ASP A 721 -29.90 -7.58 20.09
C ASP A 721 -29.87 -8.94 20.82
N LYS A 722 -28.83 -9.20 21.64
CA LYS A 722 -28.66 -10.46 22.39
C LYS A 722 -28.97 -10.39 23.88
N CYS A 723 -28.84 -9.24 24.51
CA CYS A 723 -28.99 -9.13 25.97
C CYS A 723 -29.63 -7.82 26.42
N SER A 724 -30.12 -7.00 25.50
CA SER A 724 -30.83 -5.72 25.74
C SER A 724 -30.07 -4.69 26.59
N LYS A 725 -28.75 -4.89 26.78
CA LYS A 725 -27.87 -3.87 27.39
C LYS A 725 -27.37 -2.94 26.30
N ASP A 726 -26.97 -1.73 26.71
CA ASP A 726 -26.46 -0.73 25.79
C ASP A 726 -25.22 -1.18 25.03
N MET A 727 -25.13 -0.85 23.75
CA MET A 727 -23.94 -1.02 22.94
C MET A 727 -23.15 0.29 22.88
N GLN A 728 -21.88 0.21 23.22
CA GLN A 728 -20.93 1.33 23.18
C GLN A 728 -20.15 1.34 21.88
N LEU A 729 -19.92 2.51 21.32
CA LEU A 729 -19.04 2.68 20.16
C LEU A 729 -17.58 2.43 20.59
N LYS A 730 -16.92 1.49 19.93
CA LYS A 730 -15.53 1.09 20.19
C LYS A 730 -14.71 1.19 18.91
N THR A 731 -13.40 1.47 19.04
CA THR A 731 -12.47 1.45 17.92
C THR A 731 -11.69 0.14 17.91
N GLY A 732 -11.65 -0.56 16.78
CA GLY A 732 -10.92 -1.80 16.59
C GLY A 732 -9.99 -1.75 15.37
N ARG A 733 -9.19 -2.80 15.17
CA ARG A 733 -8.25 -2.93 14.05
C ARG A 733 -8.89 -2.69 12.66
N PHE A 734 -10.19 -2.96 12.53
CA PHE A 734 -10.92 -2.83 11.27
C PHE A 734 -11.87 -1.63 11.24
N GLY A 735 -11.68 -0.64 12.13
CA GLY A 735 -12.50 0.56 12.24
C GLY A 735 -13.46 0.54 13.43
N LYS A 736 -14.38 1.52 13.47
CA LYS A 736 -15.36 1.68 14.56
C LYS A 736 -16.45 0.62 14.51
N TYR A 737 -16.86 0.16 15.68
CA TYR A 737 -17.93 -0.81 15.85
C TYR A 737 -18.62 -0.61 17.20
N PHE A 738 -19.87 -1.06 17.29
CA PHE A 738 -20.60 -1.12 18.55
C PHE A 738 -20.29 -2.42 19.27
N GLY A 739 -19.89 -2.35 20.51
CA GLY A 739 -19.66 -3.50 21.38
C GLY A 739 -20.60 -3.46 22.58
N CYS A 740 -21.21 -4.57 22.93
CA CYS A 740 -22.10 -4.65 24.09
C CYS A 740 -21.37 -4.25 25.38
N SER A 741 -22.03 -3.49 26.26
CA SER A 741 -21.50 -3.08 27.57
C SER A 741 -21.46 -4.23 28.58
N ASN A 742 -22.21 -5.28 28.35
CA ASN A 742 -22.22 -6.48 29.17
C ASN A 742 -20.99 -7.36 28.87
N GLU A 743 -20.09 -7.53 29.81
CA GLU A 743 -18.86 -8.31 29.67
C GLU A 743 -19.08 -9.79 29.30
N SER A 744 -20.19 -10.39 29.74
CA SER A 744 -20.56 -11.74 29.35
C SER A 744 -21.13 -11.86 27.95
N CYS A 745 -21.63 -10.75 27.39
CA CYS A 745 -22.15 -10.66 26.01
C CYS A 745 -21.11 -10.10 25.06
N LYS A 746 -20.48 -10.94 24.25
CA LYS A 746 -19.48 -10.54 23.28
C LYS A 746 -20.06 -10.02 21.97
N ASN A 747 -21.30 -9.56 21.94
CA ASN A 747 -21.94 -9.09 20.73
C ASN A 747 -21.33 -7.80 20.20
N THR A 748 -21.15 -7.72 18.87
CA THR A 748 -20.57 -6.55 18.21
C THR A 748 -21.30 -6.28 16.90
N ARG A 749 -21.55 -4.98 16.61
CA ARG A 749 -22.14 -4.51 15.35
C ARG A 749 -21.23 -3.47 14.72
N LYS A 750 -21.00 -3.56 13.43
CA LYS A 750 -20.13 -2.60 12.71
C LYS A 750 -20.84 -1.28 12.52
N LEU A 751 -20.13 -0.15 12.66
CA LEU A 751 -20.60 1.17 12.22
C LEU A 751 -20.53 1.23 10.70
N LEU A 752 -21.67 1.50 10.04
CA LEU A 752 -21.74 1.68 8.59
C LEU A 752 -21.35 3.12 8.21
N ARG A 753 -21.05 3.31 6.92
CA ARG A 753 -20.66 4.64 6.40
C ARG A 753 -21.74 5.73 6.53
N ASN A 754 -22.99 5.32 6.64
CA ASN A 754 -24.14 6.23 6.86
C ASN A 754 -24.38 6.57 8.34
N GLY A 755 -23.48 6.22 9.25
CA GLY A 755 -23.62 6.45 10.68
C GLY A 755 -24.50 5.44 11.44
N GLN A 756 -25.10 4.48 10.75
CA GLN A 756 -25.95 3.47 11.36
C GLN A 756 -25.17 2.22 11.78
N ALA A 757 -25.69 1.49 12.77
CA ALA A 757 -25.16 0.18 13.10
C ALA A 757 -25.54 -0.85 12.02
N ALA A 758 -24.58 -1.71 11.67
CA ALA A 758 -24.89 -2.86 10.82
C ALA A 758 -26.04 -3.68 11.41
N PRO A 759 -26.90 -4.29 10.59
CA PRO A 759 -27.94 -5.20 11.08
C PRO A 759 -27.36 -6.28 12.01
N PRO A 760 -28.15 -6.80 12.96
CA PRO A 760 -27.76 -7.92 13.79
C PRO A 760 -27.27 -9.09 12.94
N LYS A 761 -26.21 -9.78 13.39
CA LYS A 761 -25.77 -11.02 12.74
C LYS A 761 -26.68 -12.16 13.15
N MET A 762 -27.01 -13.01 12.20
CA MET A 762 -27.69 -14.28 12.45
C MET A 762 -26.84 -15.15 13.39
N ASP A 763 -27.49 -15.84 14.31
CA ASP A 763 -26.84 -16.86 15.12
C ASP A 763 -26.35 -18.02 14.24
N PRO A 764 -25.21 -18.63 14.54
CA PRO A 764 -24.68 -19.73 13.76
C PRO A 764 -25.65 -20.94 13.80
N VAL A 765 -26.04 -21.47 12.64
CA VAL A 765 -26.91 -22.66 12.53
C VAL A 765 -26.00 -23.87 12.27
N PRO A 766 -25.95 -24.85 13.19
CA PRO A 766 -25.24 -26.10 12.97
C PRO A 766 -25.86 -26.92 11.85
N MET A 767 -25.04 -27.48 10.97
CA MET A 767 -25.43 -28.35 9.86
C MET A 767 -24.65 -29.68 9.93
N PRO A 768 -24.93 -30.54 10.89
CA PRO A 768 -24.16 -31.77 11.15
C PRO A 768 -24.22 -32.77 10.00
N GLU A 769 -25.21 -32.70 9.14
CA GLU A 769 -25.38 -33.51 7.92
C GLU A 769 -24.38 -33.11 6.82
N LEU A 770 -23.80 -31.90 6.87
CA LEU A 770 -22.85 -31.40 5.89
C LEU A 770 -21.39 -31.58 6.38
N GLN A 771 -20.76 -32.66 5.91
CA GLN A 771 -19.40 -32.99 6.28
C GLN A 771 -18.38 -32.12 5.51
N CYS A 772 -17.27 -31.76 6.16
CA CYS A 772 -16.13 -31.09 5.53
C CYS A 772 -15.40 -32.05 4.57
N GLU A 773 -14.80 -31.47 3.49
CA GLU A 773 -14.15 -32.27 2.44
C GLU A 773 -12.78 -32.83 2.87
N THR A 774 -12.07 -32.15 3.76
CA THR A 774 -10.66 -32.42 4.05
C THR A 774 -10.39 -32.96 5.45
N VAL A 775 -11.28 -32.76 6.40
CA VAL A 775 -11.13 -33.12 7.81
C VAL A 775 -12.46 -33.67 8.32
N ASP A 776 -12.43 -34.64 9.24
CA ASP A 776 -13.59 -35.15 9.93
C ASP A 776 -14.21 -34.08 10.86
N ASP A 777 -15.07 -33.26 10.28
CA ASP A 777 -15.73 -32.11 10.88
C ASP A 777 -16.98 -31.77 10.06
N HIS A 778 -17.91 -31.01 10.63
CA HIS A 778 -19.13 -30.59 9.94
C HIS A 778 -19.20 -29.08 9.76
N TYR A 779 -20.09 -28.63 8.89
CA TYR A 779 -20.28 -27.21 8.64
C TYR A 779 -21.26 -26.57 9.62
N ILE A 780 -21.03 -25.26 9.83
CA ILE A 780 -21.97 -24.36 10.53
C ILE A 780 -22.27 -23.20 9.57
N LEU A 781 -23.53 -22.90 9.33
CA LEU A 781 -23.95 -21.74 8.56
C LEU A 781 -23.76 -20.47 9.37
N ARG A 782 -23.10 -19.48 8.78
CA ARG A 782 -22.78 -18.19 9.40
C ARG A 782 -23.13 -17.03 8.49
N ASP A 783 -23.44 -15.91 9.11
CA ASP A 783 -23.66 -14.63 8.45
C ASP A 783 -22.36 -13.80 8.45
N GLY A 784 -21.88 -13.42 7.28
CA GLY A 784 -20.65 -12.67 7.08
C GLY A 784 -20.84 -11.37 6.28
N ALA A 785 -19.77 -10.61 6.12
CA ALA A 785 -19.78 -9.35 5.35
C ALA A 785 -20.15 -9.53 3.85
N ALA A 786 -20.12 -10.77 3.36
CA ALA A 786 -20.47 -11.14 1.99
C ALA A 786 -21.68 -12.11 1.95
N GLY A 787 -22.61 -11.98 2.90
CA GLY A 787 -23.79 -12.84 3.02
C GLY A 787 -23.53 -14.17 3.73
N LEU A 788 -24.40 -15.14 3.53
CA LEU A 788 -24.34 -16.46 4.15
C LEU A 788 -23.16 -17.29 3.62
N PHE A 789 -22.49 -18.00 4.53
CA PHE A 789 -21.42 -18.94 4.18
C PHE A 789 -21.35 -20.10 5.18
N LEU A 790 -20.90 -21.24 4.72
CA LEU A 790 -20.60 -22.41 5.53
C LEU A 790 -19.15 -22.35 6.00
N ALA A 791 -18.92 -22.53 7.30
CA ALA A 791 -17.60 -22.64 7.91
C ALA A 791 -17.52 -23.91 8.75
N ALA A 792 -16.37 -24.59 8.76
CA ALA A 792 -16.12 -25.73 9.60
C ALA A 792 -16.38 -25.44 11.09
N SER A 793 -16.96 -26.41 11.84
CA SER A 793 -17.34 -26.22 13.24
C SER A 793 -16.14 -25.92 14.14
N GLN A 794 -14.99 -26.49 13.83
CA GLN A 794 -13.73 -26.31 14.57
C GLN A 794 -12.91 -25.09 14.13
N PHE A 795 -13.51 -24.13 13.40
CA PHE A 795 -12.79 -22.89 13.05
C PHE A 795 -12.26 -22.19 14.30
N PRO A 796 -10.98 -21.72 14.38
CA PRO A 796 -9.98 -21.59 13.30
C PRO A 796 -9.01 -22.78 13.12
N ARG A 797 -9.19 -23.90 13.80
CA ARG A 797 -8.37 -25.10 13.63
C ARG A 797 -8.58 -25.72 12.25
N ASN A 798 -9.83 -25.94 11.87
CA ASN A 798 -10.25 -26.23 10.51
C ASN A 798 -10.71 -24.92 9.85
N ARG A 799 -10.11 -24.54 8.71
CA ARG A 799 -10.42 -23.28 8.01
C ARG A 799 -11.23 -23.49 6.73
N GLU A 800 -11.83 -24.68 6.58
CA GLU A 800 -12.63 -24.97 5.41
C GLU A 800 -13.90 -24.12 5.40
N THR A 801 -14.16 -23.47 4.27
CA THR A 801 -15.33 -22.60 4.07
C THR A 801 -15.82 -22.67 2.64
N ARG A 802 -17.13 -22.63 2.45
CA ARG A 802 -17.77 -22.55 1.12
C ARG A 802 -19.09 -21.77 1.17
N ALA A 803 -19.61 -21.44 0.00
CA ALA A 803 -20.96 -20.92 -0.10
C ALA A 803 -21.98 -22.07 0.03
N PRO A 804 -23.16 -21.85 0.64
CA PRO A 804 -24.20 -22.85 0.72
C PRO A 804 -24.92 -23.03 -0.62
N LEU A 805 -25.39 -24.23 -0.88
CA LEU A 805 -26.42 -24.51 -1.89
C LEU A 805 -27.78 -24.07 -1.36
N VAL A 806 -28.67 -23.62 -2.24
CA VAL A 806 -30.05 -23.28 -1.83
C VAL A 806 -30.74 -24.51 -1.19
N ALA A 807 -30.58 -25.69 -1.77
CA ALA A 807 -31.16 -26.95 -1.25
C ALA A 807 -30.66 -27.29 0.16
N GLU A 808 -29.44 -26.87 0.57
CA GLU A 808 -28.89 -27.08 1.91
C GLU A 808 -29.51 -26.18 2.96
N LEU A 809 -30.11 -25.05 2.57
CA LEU A 809 -30.74 -24.10 3.46
C LEU A 809 -32.16 -24.50 3.81
N LEU A 810 -32.87 -25.21 2.91
CA LEU A 810 -34.29 -25.54 3.05
C LEU A 810 -34.61 -26.36 4.31
N PRO A 811 -33.83 -27.36 4.73
CA PRO A 811 -34.09 -28.12 5.97
C PRO A 811 -34.02 -27.25 7.23
N HIS A 812 -33.26 -26.15 7.18
CA HIS A 812 -32.99 -25.24 8.29
C HIS A 812 -33.79 -23.93 8.20
N ALA A 813 -34.86 -23.89 7.39
CA ALA A 813 -35.65 -22.68 7.15
C ALA A 813 -36.18 -22.01 8.43
N SER A 814 -36.54 -22.79 9.46
CA SER A 814 -37.02 -22.29 10.75
C SER A 814 -35.91 -21.77 11.67
N GLU A 815 -34.67 -22.13 11.42
CA GLU A 815 -33.48 -21.73 12.21
C GLU A 815 -32.74 -20.53 11.62
N ILE A 816 -32.97 -20.24 10.33
CA ILE A 816 -32.35 -19.15 9.61
C ILE A 816 -33.10 -17.85 9.90
N ASP A 817 -32.34 -16.76 10.15
CA ASP A 817 -32.86 -15.43 10.45
C ASP A 817 -33.89 -14.98 9.39
N PRO A 818 -35.06 -14.46 9.78
CA PRO A 818 -36.15 -14.04 8.89
C PRO A 818 -35.70 -13.05 7.79
N LYS A 819 -34.64 -12.29 7.99
CA LYS A 819 -34.05 -11.44 6.94
C LYS A 819 -33.60 -12.20 5.70
N TYR A 820 -33.35 -13.50 5.81
CA TYR A 820 -32.97 -14.40 4.73
C TYR A 820 -34.11 -15.33 4.27
N ALA A 821 -35.34 -15.17 4.80
CA ALA A 821 -36.49 -16.03 4.45
C ALA A 821 -36.72 -16.10 2.93
N TYR A 822 -36.48 -14.99 2.19
CA TYR A 822 -36.62 -14.96 0.75
C TYR A 822 -35.70 -15.94 -0.01
N LEU A 823 -34.62 -16.45 0.63
CA LEU A 823 -33.75 -17.46 0.04
C LEU A 823 -34.40 -18.86 0.03
N MET A 824 -35.44 -19.08 0.83
CA MET A 824 -36.17 -20.34 0.85
C MET A 824 -37.02 -20.52 -0.42
N ASP A 825 -37.42 -19.41 -1.05
CA ASP A 825 -38.14 -19.39 -2.33
C ASP A 825 -37.22 -19.30 -3.54
N ALA A 826 -35.87 -19.32 -3.31
CA ALA A 826 -34.94 -19.27 -4.40
C ALA A 826 -34.91 -20.56 -5.22
N PRO A 827 -34.74 -20.53 -6.54
CA PRO A 827 -34.60 -21.73 -7.36
C PRO A 827 -33.44 -22.60 -6.85
N ALA A 828 -33.73 -23.84 -6.44
CA ALA A 828 -32.73 -24.78 -5.93
C ALA A 828 -31.83 -25.36 -7.02
N ALA A 829 -32.26 -25.29 -8.27
CA ALA A 829 -31.49 -25.69 -9.47
C ALA A 829 -31.80 -24.75 -10.63
N ASP A 830 -30.97 -24.79 -11.67
CA ASP A 830 -31.19 -24.08 -12.93
C ASP A 830 -32.17 -24.89 -13.86
N ASP A 831 -32.37 -24.32 -15.07
CA ASP A 831 -33.23 -24.89 -16.13
C ASP A 831 -32.82 -26.29 -16.65
N VAL A 832 -31.60 -26.75 -16.31
CA VAL A 832 -31.03 -28.04 -16.72
C VAL A 832 -30.82 -28.98 -15.53
N GLY A 833 -31.11 -28.51 -14.30
CA GLY A 833 -31.05 -29.34 -13.07
C GLY A 833 -29.71 -29.24 -12.32
N ASN A 834 -28.80 -28.28 -12.67
CA ASN A 834 -27.60 -28.05 -11.88
C ASN A 834 -27.93 -27.30 -10.58
N PRO A 835 -27.37 -27.70 -9.43
CA PRO A 835 -27.69 -27.06 -8.15
C PRO A 835 -27.25 -25.57 -8.11
N SER A 836 -28.12 -24.76 -7.51
CA SER A 836 -27.82 -23.33 -7.34
C SER A 836 -27.14 -23.03 -6.02
N ILE A 837 -26.16 -22.10 -6.08
CA ILE A 837 -25.28 -21.67 -4.99
C ILE A 837 -25.61 -20.23 -4.63
N VAL A 838 -25.70 -19.93 -3.35
CA VAL A 838 -25.90 -18.57 -2.86
C VAL A 838 -24.63 -17.75 -3.03
N ARG A 839 -24.73 -16.58 -3.67
CA ARG A 839 -23.62 -15.67 -3.96
C ARG A 839 -23.96 -14.24 -3.53
N TYR A 840 -22.94 -13.43 -3.30
CA TYR A 840 -23.07 -12.03 -2.95
C TYR A 840 -22.34 -11.13 -3.95
N SER A 841 -23.04 -10.15 -4.50
CA SER A 841 -22.50 -9.15 -5.41
C SER A 841 -21.96 -7.96 -4.61
N ARG A 842 -20.64 -7.79 -4.58
CA ARG A 842 -19.99 -6.61 -3.95
C ARG A 842 -20.32 -5.30 -4.65
N LYS A 843 -20.76 -5.35 -5.91
CA LYS A 843 -21.07 -4.16 -6.72
C LYS A 843 -22.45 -3.60 -6.39
N THR A 844 -23.45 -4.48 -6.24
CA THR A 844 -24.85 -4.10 -5.94
C THR A 844 -25.19 -4.26 -4.46
N ALA A 845 -24.32 -4.90 -3.66
CA ALA A 845 -24.55 -5.28 -2.27
C ALA A 845 -25.75 -6.23 -2.08
N GLU A 846 -26.06 -7.05 -3.07
CA GLU A 846 -27.21 -7.96 -3.09
C GLU A 846 -26.79 -9.41 -3.10
N ILE A 847 -27.63 -10.28 -2.55
CA ILE A 847 -27.50 -11.74 -2.66
C ILE A 847 -28.26 -12.19 -3.92
N TYR A 848 -27.65 -13.09 -4.66
CA TYR A 848 -28.23 -13.74 -5.83
C TYR A 848 -27.84 -15.21 -5.83
N VAL A 849 -28.49 -16.05 -6.63
CA VAL A 849 -28.12 -17.45 -6.80
C VAL A 849 -27.60 -17.69 -8.22
N GLN A 850 -26.65 -18.60 -8.36
CA GLN A 850 -26.10 -19.02 -9.65
C GLN A 850 -25.83 -20.52 -9.64
N SER A 851 -25.93 -21.18 -10.79
CA SER A 851 -25.50 -22.58 -10.91
C SER A 851 -24.04 -22.70 -11.34
N GLU A 852 -23.40 -23.80 -10.95
CA GLU A 852 -22.02 -24.11 -11.29
C GLU A 852 -21.87 -25.54 -11.81
N ILE A 853 -21.03 -25.70 -12.84
CA ILE A 853 -20.63 -27.00 -13.40
C ILE A 853 -19.11 -27.09 -13.22
N ASP A 854 -18.62 -28.17 -12.60
CA ASP A 854 -17.19 -28.37 -12.32
C ASP A 854 -16.53 -27.17 -11.61
N LYS A 855 -17.21 -26.59 -10.62
CA LYS A 855 -16.79 -25.38 -9.87
C LYS A 855 -16.63 -24.11 -10.75
N LYS A 856 -17.30 -24.07 -11.91
CA LYS A 856 -17.37 -22.91 -12.80
C LYS A 856 -18.80 -22.47 -13.02
N ALA A 857 -19.04 -21.15 -13.01
CA ALA A 857 -20.37 -20.61 -13.27
C ALA A 857 -20.90 -21.09 -14.64
N SER A 858 -22.13 -21.64 -14.69
CA SER A 858 -22.78 -22.12 -15.90
C SER A 858 -23.13 -20.99 -16.88
N GLY A 859 -23.62 -19.90 -16.34
CA GLY A 859 -24.17 -18.75 -17.08
C GLY A 859 -25.58 -18.39 -16.62
N TRP A 860 -26.25 -19.30 -15.91
CA TRP A 860 -27.55 -19.07 -15.28
C TRP A 860 -27.40 -18.37 -13.92
N LYS A 861 -28.32 -17.45 -13.64
CA LYS A 861 -28.42 -16.71 -12.37
C LYS A 861 -29.87 -16.36 -12.09
N ALA A 862 -30.19 -16.22 -10.81
CA ALA A 862 -31.47 -15.65 -10.41
C ALA A 862 -31.25 -14.53 -9.37
N PHE A 863 -32.02 -13.46 -9.51
CA PHE A 863 -31.98 -12.27 -8.66
C PHE A 863 -33.34 -12.04 -8.01
N TYR A 864 -33.33 -11.67 -6.72
CA TYR A 864 -34.55 -11.32 -6.02
C TYR A 864 -34.90 -9.85 -6.24
N THR A 865 -35.93 -9.56 -7.00
CA THR A 865 -36.34 -8.20 -7.34
C THR A 865 -37.86 -8.06 -7.33
N GLY A 866 -38.37 -7.03 -6.62
CA GLY A 866 -39.81 -6.75 -6.56
C GLY A 866 -40.62 -7.85 -5.87
N GLY A 867 -40.02 -8.54 -4.87
CA GLY A 867 -40.71 -9.61 -4.11
C GLY A 867 -40.71 -11.00 -4.77
N ALA A 868 -40.00 -11.17 -5.89
CA ALA A 868 -39.95 -12.47 -6.59
C ALA A 868 -38.55 -12.73 -7.18
N TRP A 869 -38.22 -14.01 -7.36
CA TRP A 869 -37.00 -14.46 -8.04
C TRP A 869 -37.15 -14.34 -9.57
N LYS A 870 -36.20 -13.71 -10.22
CA LYS A 870 -36.15 -13.60 -11.70
C LYS A 870 -34.86 -14.25 -12.21
N GLU A 871 -35.04 -15.19 -13.13
CA GLU A 871 -33.98 -15.99 -13.70
C GLU A 871 -33.38 -15.30 -14.95
N GLU A 872 -32.08 -15.40 -15.11
CA GLU A 872 -31.33 -14.86 -16.26
C GLU A 872 -30.30 -15.88 -16.76
N GLY A 873 -30.23 -16.10 -18.08
CA GLY A 873 -29.28 -17.01 -18.71
C GLY A 873 -29.79 -18.43 -18.85
N SER A 874 -28.94 -19.39 -19.16
CA SER A 874 -29.22 -20.83 -19.25
C SER A 874 -28.14 -21.64 -18.56
N GLY A 875 -28.53 -22.76 -17.95
CA GLY A 875 -27.65 -23.74 -17.29
C GLY A 875 -26.89 -24.65 -18.26
N GLU A 876 -27.19 -24.62 -19.56
CA GLU A 876 -26.43 -25.38 -20.57
C GLU A 876 -24.96 -25.00 -20.57
N ALA A 877 -24.11 -26.02 -20.46
CA ALA A 877 -22.66 -25.85 -20.31
C ALA A 877 -22.01 -25.07 -21.43
N GLY A 878 -21.38 -23.95 -21.08
CA GLY A 878 -20.37 -23.33 -21.88
C GLY A 878 -20.41 -21.80 -21.90
N PRO A 879 -19.31 -21.14 -21.55
CA PRO A 879 -19.25 -19.69 -21.65
C PRO A 879 -19.44 -19.30 -23.10
N LYS A 880 -20.28 -18.30 -23.37
CA LYS A 880 -20.53 -17.65 -24.70
C LYS A 880 -19.28 -17.28 -25.51
N LYS A 881 -18.07 -17.54 -24.99
CA LYS A 881 -16.77 -17.40 -25.68
C LYS A 881 -16.51 -18.49 -26.75
N ALA A 882 -17.09 -19.68 -26.65
CA ALA A 882 -16.91 -20.75 -27.66
C ALA A 882 -17.78 -20.50 -28.90
N VAL A 883 -18.99 -19.99 -28.72
CA VAL A 883 -19.90 -19.68 -29.83
C VAL A 883 -19.40 -18.47 -30.64
N LYS A 884 -18.93 -17.40 -30.00
CA LYS A 884 -18.30 -16.27 -30.72
C LYS A 884 -17.01 -16.67 -31.46
N LYS A 885 -16.24 -17.64 -30.97
CA LYS A 885 -15.06 -18.17 -31.68
C LYS A 885 -15.44 -19.09 -32.83
N ALA A 886 -16.51 -19.87 -32.72
CA ALA A 886 -17.02 -20.74 -33.79
C ALA A 886 -17.67 -19.91 -34.89
N VAL A 887 -18.47 -18.90 -34.55
CA VAL A 887 -19.07 -17.96 -35.53
C VAL A 887 -18.01 -17.11 -36.22
N LYS A 888 -16.98 -16.57 -35.50
CA LYS A 888 -15.84 -15.88 -36.14
C LYS A 888 -15.00 -16.80 -37.04
N LYS A 889 -14.85 -18.10 -36.67
CA LYS A 889 -14.17 -19.08 -37.53
C LYS A 889 -15.00 -19.45 -38.76
N ALA A 890 -16.34 -19.54 -38.62
CA ALA A 890 -17.25 -19.81 -39.72
C ALA A 890 -17.32 -18.60 -40.67
N VAL A 891 -17.43 -17.36 -40.15
CA VAL A 891 -17.43 -16.14 -40.99
C VAL A 891 -16.08 -15.93 -41.69
N LYS A 892 -14.93 -16.20 -41.04
CA LYS A 892 -13.60 -16.18 -41.73
C LYS A 892 -13.47 -17.29 -42.80
N LYS A 893 -14.10 -18.44 -42.60
CA LYS A 893 -14.08 -19.55 -43.56
C LYS A 893 -14.96 -19.24 -44.80
N VAL A 894 -16.09 -18.56 -44.57
CA VAL A 894 -17.00 -18.10 -45.66
C VAL A 894 -16.35 -16.93 -46.44
N ALA A 895 -15.75 -15.96 -45.74
CA ALA A 895 -15.02 -14.86 -46.38
C ALA A 895 -13.82 -15.34 -47.22
N LYS A 896 -13.01 -16.32 -46.69
CA LYS A 896 -11.92 -16.95 -47.45
C LYS A 896 -12.41 -17.78 -48.66
N LYS A 897 -13.59 -18.40 -48.59
CA LYS A 897 -14.19 -19.10 -49.74
C LYS A 897 -14.72 -18.13 -50.80
N ALA A 898 -15.29 -16.97 -50.37
CA ALA A 898 -15.77 -15.93 -51.26
C ALA A 898 -14.61 -15.26 -52.03
N VAL A 899 -13.52 -14.89 -51.33
CA VAL A 899 -12.31 -14.31 -51.93
C VAL A 899 -11.63 -15.29 -52.92
N LYS A 900 -11.51 -16.61 -52.58
CA LYS A 900 -11.00 -17.62 -53.50
C LYS A 900 -11.89 -17.84 -54.73
N LYS A 901 -13.21 -17.63 -54.63
CA LYS A 901 -14.13 -17.72 -55.77
C LYS A 901 -14.01 -16.49 -56.70
N VAL A 902 -13.77 -15.30 -56.14
CA VAL A 902 -13.57 -14.06 -56.90
C VAL A 902 -12.21 -14.10 -57.63
N VAL A 903 -11.14 -14.51 -56.94
CA VAL A 903 -9.80 -14.62 -57.55
C VAL A 903 -9.76 -15.70 -58.66
N LYS A 904 -10.47 -16.85 -58.51
CA LYS A 904 -10.57 -17.87 -59.56
C LYS A 904 -11.42 -17.44 -60.73
N LYS A 905 -12.35 -16.45 -60.59
CA LYS A 905 -13.12 -15.84 -61.68
C LYS A 905 -12.31 -14.75 -62.41
N ALA A 906 -11.43 -14.05 -61.75
CA ALA A 906 -10.55 -13.06 -62.35
C ALA A 906 -9.41 -13.69 -63.16
N VAL A 907 -8.84 -14.82 -62.71
CA VAL A 907 -7.75 -15.56 -63.42
C VAL A 907 -8.28 -16.36 -64.61
N LYS A 908 -9.63 -16.52 -64.78
CA LYS A 908 -10.21 -17.15 -65.96
C LYS A 908 -10.69 -16.14 -67.00
N LYS A 909 -10.49 -14.83 -66.77
CA LYS A 909 -10.86 -13.74 -67.72
C LYS A 909 -9.64 -12.88 -68.14
N ALA A 910 -8.42 -13.30 -67.77
CA ALA A 910 -7.17 -12.77 -68.29
C ALA A 910 -6.53 -13.76 -69.27
#